data_85dc66eb70c33325d3960cc180af24fd
#
_entry.id   85dc66eb70c33325d3960cc180af24fd
#
_cell.length_a   1.000
_cell.length_b   1.000
_cell.length_c   1.000
_cell.angle_alpha   90.00
_cell.angle_beta   90.00
_cell.angle_gamma   90.00
#
_symmetry.space_group_name_H-M   'P 1'
#
loop_
_entity.id
_entity.type
_entity.pdbx_description
1 polymer ?
#
loop_
_entity_poly.entity_id
_entity_poly.type
_entity_poly.pdbx_seq_one_letter_code
_entity_poly.pdbx_strand_id
1 'polypeptide(L)'
;MLQTIKQRVLNAIPPTVLFLVLFFSILYICGLQDALIATFLTLEFMRLKTDEFVESTMIKSTVLYIIIAVFAYLAGLNVYLCAVFNFVTPFMIIYLFLDEFDPTNQIPYTLALAFFQLIPTDLRGLPIRIGAIVGACIVTYIAVILTRLATKKQPNKNIQILTVQGLQEMVCQLDAVIQKDFDRVKQHQDKLFEINRSLSHSIYGANDNLVLNGSSGQSYFPFIIVFQHMNHLMGDICDKPKVLTQDTILYLEKLRDVLNQAQKLAAKNQMKQASLKLIEFSGEIEIDQIDINYNIVYILNYLSTAFMEISNKRKGFSFKNIQFKSHIWYQIKANFNIHSFKMRFALRLSIAVCPVATLMYYFNLPHGFWMPMTILVLILPYWENTLRKIADRVIGTLLGIAVFAILYYLFPSPLEQMIIMVIVNFLIYTTKRYAFTAIFLTCSSFAINVAMDNADHLFSLRFIYTIGAAIIAIVASYCIFPTNNEAELKNMMRRLLDMDDFLLDTLLQLSKGNQKQSIKQELVLTSYLVSGKIENHCIMSKSSKNKVYVKRFIVLNNKFVTDIAHIYTLMSMQQKERIDPEALTCLIMDLKATIKSMKDMLSHKKVVVSHPKLDYNQVYDDVYVNGKMIRSADCLYRMYDCVQTHLLN
;
A
#
# COMPACT_ATOMS: atom_id res chain seq x y z
N MET A 1 -19.61 -2.80 19.54
CA MET A 1 -19.67 -1.34 19.29
C MET A 1 -18.93 -0.53 20.36
N LEU A 2 -19.19 -0.68 21.65
CA LEU A 2 -18.50 0.03 22.76
C LEU A 2 -16.98 -0.19 22.77
N GLN A 3 -16.49 -1.43 22.62
CA GLN A 3 -15.05 -1.73 22.58
C GLN A 3 -14.33 -1.02 21.41
N THR A 4 -15.01 -0.93 20.26
CA THR A 4 -14.46 -0.24 19.08
C THR A 4 -14.37 1.28 19.30
N ILE A 5 -15.33 1.87 20.03
CA ILE A 5 -15.32 3.31 20.37
C ILE A 5 -14.23 3.58 21.40
N LYS A 6 -14.13 2.77 22.47
CA LYS A 6 -13.07 2.89 23.48
C LYS A 6 -11.67 2.83 22.85
N GLN A 7 -11.47 1.92 21.92
CA GLN A 7 -10.18 1.79 21.24
C GLN A 7 -9.86 2.98 20.33
N ARG A 8 -10.88 3.60 19.69
CA ARG A 8 -10.70 4.83 18.89
C ARG A 8 -10.33 6.03 19.76
N VAL A 9 -11.01 6.20 20.89
CA VAL A 9 -10.70 7.25 21.87
C VAL A 9 -9.27 7.11 22.38
N LEU A 10 -8.86 5.91 22.78
CA LEU A 10 -7.49 5.65 23.25
C LEU A 10 -6.44 5.91 22.16
N ASN A 11 -6.72 5.58 20.89
CA ASN A 11 -5.82 5.82 19.79
C ASN A 11 -5.72 7.31 19.38
N ALA A 12 -6.71 8.13 19.72
CA ALA A 12 -6.72 9.57 19.46
C ALA A 12 -5.93 10.38 20.51
N ILE A 13 -5.71 9.84 21.71
CA ILE A 13 -5.00 10.54 22.79
C ILE A 13 -3.56 10.93 22.38
N PRO A 14 -2.69 10.01 21.91
CA PRO A 14 -1.30 10.36 21.60
C PRO A 14 -1.16 11.47 20.53
N PRO A 15 -1.86 11.42 19.36
CA PRO A 15 -1.75 12.51 18.39
C PRO A 15 -2.32 13.82 18.91
N THR A 16 -3.37 13.81 19.75
CA THR A 16 -3.92 15.05 20.34
C THR A 16 -2.93 15.65 21.33
N VAL A 17 -2.33 14.86 22.21
CA VAL A 17 -1.32 15.37 23.16
C VAL A 17 -0.13 15.94 22.39
N LEU A 18 0.35 15.24 21.36
CA LEU A 18 1.46 15.75 20.54
C LEU A 18 1.08 17.07 19.86
N PHE A 19 -0.12 17.17 19.27
CA PHE A 19 -0.60 18.41 18.65
C PHE A 19 -0.58 19.57 19.65
N LEU A 20 -1.12 19.37 20.85
CA LEU A 20 -1.18 20.41 21.89
C LEU A 20 0.22 20.83 22.34
N VAL A 21 1.11 19.87 22.60
CA VAL A 21 2.49 20.15 23.01
C VAL A 21 3.20 20.96 21.92
N LEU A 22 3.13 20.53 20.66
CA LEU A 22 3.76 21.24 19.54
C LEU A 22 3.14 22.61 19.33
N PHE A 23 1.81 22.71 19.30
CA PHE A 23 1.11 23.96 19.02
C PHE A 23 1.43 25.02 20.06
N PHE A 24 1.26 24.72 21.34
CA PHE A 24 1.52 25.70 22.41
C PHE A 24 3.01 26.00 22.59
N SER A 25 3.91 25.04 22.42
CA SER A 25 5.35 25.28 22.49
C SER A 25 5.82 26.20 21.36
N ILE A 26 5.39 25.96 20.13
CA ILE A 26 5.75 26.79 18.97
C ILE A 26 5.08 28.15 19.07
N LEU A 27 3.83 28.23 19.51
CA LEU A 27 3.11 29.47 19.74
C LEU A 27 3.86 30.38 20.72
N TYR A 28 4.37 29.79 21.80
CA TYR A 28 5.10 30.52 22.83
C TYR A 28 6.50 30.99 22.37
N ILE A 29 7.23 30.15 21.64
CA ILE A 29 8.64 30.40 21.26
C ILE A 29 8.75 31.20 19.95
N CYS A 30 7.98 30.82 18.94
CA CYS A 30 8.11 31.30 17.56
C CYS A 30 6.90 32.15 17.10
N GLY A 31 5.84 32.20 17.90
CA GLY A 31 4.61 32.88 17.56
C GLY A 31 3.65 32.04 16.74
N LEU A 32 2.48 32.65 16.47
CA LEU A 32 1.38 31.97 15.83
C LEU A 32 1.65 31.64 14.35
N GLN A 33 2.53 32.40 13.69
CA GLN A 33 2.90 32.17 12.28
C GLN A 33 3.43 30.76 12.03
N ASP A 34 4.09 30.15 13.01
CA ASP A 34 4.69 28.84 12.90
C ASP A 34 3.94 27.75 13.68
N ALA A 35 2.96 28.12 14.52
CA ALA A 35 2.20 27.15 15.33
C ALA A 35 1.45 26.10 14.48
N LEU A 36 1.09 26.42 13.21
CA LEU A 36 0.45 25.49 12.28
C LEU A 36 1.35 24.32 11.87
N ILE A 37 2.66 24.38 12.15
CA ILE A 37 3.60 23.25 11.98
C ILE A 37 3.10 22.01 12.75
N ALA A 38 2.49 22.21 13.92
CA ALA A 38 1.91 21.14 14.71
C ALA A 38 0.92 20.28 13.94
N THR A 39 0.15 20.87 13.02
CA THR A 39 -0.92 20.18 12.28
C THR A 39 -0.36 19.08 11.37
N PHE A 40 0.58 19.41 10.48
CA PHE A 40 1.10 18.43 9.54
C PHE A 40 2.11 17.47 10.18
N LEU A 41 2.84 17.88 11.22
CA LEU A 41 3.71 16.97 11.97
C LEU A 41 2.93 15.96 12.82
N THR A 42 1.74 16.29 13.28
CA THR A 42 0.87 15.30 13.92
C THR A 42 0.36 14.25 12.93
N LEU A 43 0.09 14.63 11.67
CA LEU A 43 -0.21 13.66 10.61
C LEU A 43 1.00 12.79 10.28
N GLU A 44 2.20 13.39 10.24
CA GLU A 44 3.46 12.67 10.07
C GLU A 44 3.70 11.67 11.22
N PHE A 45 3.44 12.06 12.48
CA PHE A 45 3.46 11.15 13.64
C PHE A 45 2.55 9.94 13.44
N MET A 46 1.32 10.15 12.95
CA MET A 46 0.38 9.06 12.72
C MET A 46 0.91 8.07 11.68
N ARG A 47 1.59 8.55 10.64
CA ARG A 47 2.24 7.76 9.60
C ARG A 47 3.46 7.01 10.18
N LEU A 48 4.35 7.72 10.87
CA LEU A 48 5.59 7.18 11.43
C LEU A 48 5.36 6.13 12.54
N LYS A 49 4.20 6.16 13.20
CA LYS A 49 3.86 5.16 14.21
C LYS A 49 3.88 3.72 13.67
N THR A 50 3.62 3.54 12.38
CA THR A 50 3.61 2.25 11.69
C THR A 50 4.86 2.00 10.85
N ASP A 51 5.75 2.97 10.68
CA ASP A 51 6.97 2.86 9.88
C ASP A 51 8.05 2.05 10.62
N GLU A 52 8.80 1.19 9.92
CA GLU A 52 9.92 0.44 10.50
C GLU A 52 11.17 1.29 10.71
N PHE A 53 11.42 2.26 9.82
CA PHE A 53 12.66 3.05 9.74
C PHE A 53 12.44 4.52 10.12
N VAL A 54 11.86 4.75 11.29
CA VAL A 54 11.48 6.10 11.75
C VAL A 54 12.63 7.12 11.65
N GLU A 55 13.84 6.71 12.01
CA GLU A 55 15.01 7.60 12.00
C GLU A 55 15.32 8.11 10.60
N SER A 56 15.46 7.20 9.64
CA SER A 56 15.75 7.55 8.25
C SER A 56 14.61 8.34 7.61
N THR A 57 13.37 7.93 7.84
CA THR A 57 12.18 8.61 7.32
C THR A 57 12.05 10.00 7.91
N MET A 58 12.30 10.16 9.22
CA MET A 58 12.20 11.46 9.89
C MET A 58 13.26 12.45 9.40
N ILE A 59 14.50 11.99 9.19
CA ILE A 59 15.57 12.84 8.63
C ILE A 59 15.18 13.33 7.22
N LYS A 60 14.69 12.44 6.37
CA LYS A 60 14.25 12.80 5.00
C LYS A 60 13.07 13.78 5.05
N SER A 61 12.08 13.52 5.91
CA SER A 61 10.93 14.39 6.09
C SER A 61 11.35 15.77 6.57
N THR A 62 12.29 15.84 7.52
CA THR A 62 12.81 17.13 8.03
C THR A 62 13.47 17.94 6.91
N VAL A 63 14.36 17.32 6.13
CA VAL A 63 15.00 17.98 4.97
C VAL A 63 13.95 18.47 3.97
N LEU A 64 12.94 17.65 3.69
CA LEU A 64 11.87 18.02 2.76
C LEU A 64 11.03 19.18 3.27
N TYR A 65 10.66 19.21 4.57
CA TYR A 65 9.94 20.33 5.16
C TYR A 65 10.74 21.65 5.10
N ILE A 66 12.06 21.58 5.29
CA ILE A 66 12.94 22.76 5.13
C ILE A 66 12.92 23.24 3.67
N ILE A 67 13.04 22.34 2.69
CA ILE A 67 12.96 22.69 1.26
C ILE A 67 11.61 23.32 0.93
N ILE A 68 10.51 22.75 1.42
CA ILE A 68 9.15 23.28 1.22
C ILE A 68 9.02 24.68 1.86
N ALA A 69 9.58 24.91 3.04
CA ALA A 69 9.55 26.21 3.70
C ALA A 69 10.32 27.27 2.90
N VAL A 70 11.50 26.91 2.36
CA VAL A 70 12.29 27.80 1.48
C VAL A 70 11.52 28.09 0.20
N PHE A 71 10.92 27.09 -0.45
CA PHE A 71 10.15 27.30 -1.68
C PHE A 71 8.88 28.12 -1.44
N ALA A 72 8.21 27.93 -0.31
CA ALA A 72 7.08 28.76 0.08
C ALA A 72 7.48 30.22 0.32
N TYR A 73 8.64 30.49 0.94
CA TYR A 73 9.21 31.81 1.08
C TYR A 73 9.52 32.45 -0.30
N LEU A 74 10.19 31.72 -1.18
CA LEU A 74 10.50 32.21 -2.53
C LEU A 74 9.23 32.50 -3.34
N ALA A 75 8.18 31.70 -3.19
CA ALA A 75 6.88 31.96 -3.80
C ALA A 75 6.21 33.25 -3.30
N GLY A 76 6.54 33.70 -2.11
CA GLY A 76 6.04 34.96 -1.54
C GLY A 76 6.76 36.22 -2.01
N LEU A 77 7.89 36.11 -2.76
CA LEU A 77 8.69 37.29 -3.14
C LEU A 77 8.11 38.08 -4.31
N ASN A 78 7.61 37.41 -5.34
CA ASN A 78 6.98 38.04 -6.50
C ASN A 78 6.06 37.08 -7.26
N VAL A 79 5.23 37.62 -8.16
CA VAL A 79 4.23 36.87 -8.94
C VAL A 79 4.84 35.76 -9.80
N TYR A 80 6.02 36.00 -10.41
CA TYR A 80 6.67 35.00 -11.26
C TYR A 80 7.19 33.82 -10.44
N LEU A 81 7.84 34.10 -9.33
CA LEU A 81 8.30 33.07 -8.42
C LEU A 81 7.11 32.33 -7.76
N CYS A 82 6.03 33.05 -7.47
CA CYS A 82 4.77 32.44 -7.01
C CYS A 82 4.29 31.38 -8.01
N ALA A 83 4.22 31.70 -9.29
CA ALA A 83 3.82 30.76 -10.34
C ALA A 83 4.76 29.55 -10.43
N VAL A 84 6.09 29.81 -10.48
CA VAL A 84 7.09 28.73 -10.62
C VAL A 84 7.04 27.77 -9.42
N PHE A 85 7.08 28.27 -8.19
CA PHE A 85 7.16 27.42 -7.01
C PHE A 85 5.81 26.74 -6.69
N ASN A 86 4.67 27.35 -7.02
CA ASN A 86 3.36 26.70 -6.90
C ASN A 86 3.10 25.65 -7.99
N PHE A 87 3.90 25.61 -9.06
CA PHE A 87 3.91 24.50 -9.99
C PHE A 87 4.91 23.42 -9.57
N VAL A 88 6.16 23.80 -9.31
CA VAL A 88 7.28 22.87 -9.06
C VAL A 88 7.10 22.10 -7.76
N THR A 89 6.68 22.78 -6.67
CA THR A 89 6.65 22.14 -5.33
C THR A 89 5.58 21.05 -5.23
N PRO A 90 4.29 21.26 -5.60
CA PRO A 90 3.30 20.19 -5.61
C PRO A 90 3.67 19.07 -6.57
N PHE A 91 4.24 19.41 -7.74
CA PHE A 91 4.72 18.42 -8.70
C PHE A 91 5.79 17.51 -8.08
N MET A 92 6.81 18.09 -7.46
CA MET A 92 7.88 17.31 -6.80
C MET A 92 7.35 16.46 -5.66
N ILE A 93 6.50 17.02 -4.79
CA ILE A 93 5.92 16.29 -3.66
C ILE A 93 5.17 15.06 -4.16
N ILE A 94 4.27 15.24 -5.13
CA ILE A 94 3.47 14.12 -5.65
C ILE A 94 4.36 13.12 -6.40
N TYR A 95 5.21 13.59 -7.30
CA TYR A 95 6.01 12.72 -8.14
C TYR A 95 6.99 11.84 -7.33
N LEU A 96 7.57 12.38 -6.26
CA LEU A 96 8.55 11.67 -5.42
C LEU A 96 7.91 10.85 -4.31
N PHE A 97 6.81 11.32 -3.70
CA PHE A 97 6.26 10.74 -2.47
C PHE A 97 4.90 10.07 -2.63
N LEU A 98 4.26 10.20 -3.80
CA LEU A 98 3.04 9.44 -4.05
C LEU A 98 3.38 7.96 -4.13
N ASP A 99 2.82 7.20 -3.20
CA ASP A 99 2.81 5.75 -3.29
C ASP A 99 1.53 5.29 -4.01
N GLU A 100 1.71 4.38 -4.97
CA GLU A 100 0.56 3.78 -5.67
C GLU A 100 -0.31 2.92 -4.74
N PHE A 101 0.27 2.39 -3.66
CA PHE A 101 -0.41 1.52 -2.69
C PHE A 101 -0.99 2.30 -1.51
N ASP A 102 -0.39 3.43 -1.13
CA ASP A 102 -0.89 4.34 -0.11
C ASP A 102 -0.84 5.80 -0.59
N PRO A 103 -1.88 6.28 -1.28
CA PRO A 103 -1.92 7.62 -1.82
C PRO A 103 -2.08 8.72 -0.76
N THR A 104 -1.95 8.40 0.53
CA THR A 104 -2.05 9.39 1.62
C THR A 104 -0.70 9.89 2.11
N ASN A 105 0.39 9.25 1.71
CA ASN A 105 1.76 9.56 2.18
C ASN A 105 2.23 10.99 1.87
N GLN A 106 1.73 11.64 0.81
CA GLN A 106 2.08 13.01 0.46
C GLN A 106 1.29 14.08 1.24
N ILE A 107 0.22 13.72 1.96
CA ILE A 107 -0.68 14.70 2.61
C ILE A 107 0.04 15.62 3.60
N PRO A 108 0.93 15.14 4.51
CA PRO A 108 1.63 16.04 5.42
C PRO A 108 2.46 17.09 4.69
N TYR A 109 3.13 16.74 3.60
CA TYR A 109 3.98 17.63 2.82
C TYR A 109 3.19 18.67 2.03
N THR A 110 2.07 18.25 1.41
CA THR A 110 1.18 19.18 0.70
C THR A 110 0.51 20.16 1.66
N LEU A 111 0.17 19.73 2.88
CA LEU A 111 -0.35 20.62 3.92
C LEU A 111 0.72 21.58 4.44
N ALA A 112 1.98 21.13 4.59
CA ALA A 112 3.08 22.01 4.97
C ALA A 112 3.24 23.15 3.96
N LEU A 113 3.24 22.87 2.65
CA LEU A 113 3.28 23.89 1.61
C LEU A 113 2.11 24.89 1.76
N ALA A 114 0.90 24.36 1.94
CA ALA A 114 -0.30 25.19 2.08
C ALA A 114 -0.24 26.11 3.30
N PHE A 115 0.20 25.61 4.44
CA PHE A 115 0.30 26.41 5.67
C PHE A 115 1.43 27.44 5.63
N PHE A 116 2.58 27.10 5.04
CA PHE A 116 3.67 28.07 4.91
C PHE A 116 3.34 29.23 3.96
N GLN A 117 2.48 29.01 2.97
CA GLN A 117 1.97 30.05 2.08
C GLN A 117 0.77 30.80 2.65
N LEU A 118 -0.04 30.18 3.51
CA LEU A 118 -1.16 30.82 4.20
C LEU A 118 -0.66 31.94 5.12
N ILE A 119 0.46 31.70 5.80
CA ILE A 119 1.11 32.67 6.66
C ILE A 119 2.56 32.84 6.18
N PRO A 120 2.80 33.75 5.19
CA PRO A 120 4.12 33.97 4.65
C PRO A 120 5.05 34.56 5.73
N THR A 121 6.33 34.25 5.59
CA THR A 121 7.39 34.81 6.48
C THR A 121 8.34 35.68 5.66
N ASP A 122 8.98 36.63 6.33
CA ASP A 122 10.05 37.42 5.76
C ASP A 122 11.42 36.71 5.85
N LEU A 123 12.47 37.36 5.32
CA LEU A 123 13.82 36.82 5.35
C LEU A 123 14.37 36.63 6.78
N ARG A 124 13.94 37.46 7.75
CA ARG A 124 14.35 37.33 9.14
C ARG A 124 13.60 36.23 9.88
N GLY A 125 12.36 35.99 9.52
CA GLY A 125 11.54 34.93 10.09
C GLY A 125 11.87 33.51 9.54
N LEU A 126 12.46 33.42 8.34
CA LEU A 126 12.78 32.12 7.72
C LEU A 126 13.71 31.23 8.58
N PRO A 127 14.80 31.71 9.18
CA PRO A 127 15.63 30.91 10.09
C PRO A 127 14.87 30.45 11.33
N ILE A 128 13.97 31.28 11.87
CA ILE A 128 13.12 30.93 13.02
C ILE A 128 12.19 29.80 12.65
N ARG A 129 11.53 29.89 11.47
CA ARG A 129 10.67 28.84 10.93
C ARG A 129 11.43 27.53 10.73
N ILE A 130 12.64 27.55 10.16
CA ILE A 130 13.50 26.37 10.01
C ILE A 130 13.83 25.77 11.37
N GLY A 131 14.20 26.61 12.35
CA GLY A 131 14.44 26.16 13.72
C GLY A 131 13.22 25.52 14.36
N ALA A 132 12.03 26.08 14.16
CA ALA A 132 10.76 25.53 14.63
C ALA A 132 10.47 24.17 13.99
N ILE A 133 10.71 24.02 12.67
CA ILE A 133 10.56 22.74 11.96
C ILE A 133 11.46 21.67 12.55
N VAL A 134 12.77 21.97 12.70
CA VAL A 134 13.75 21.01 13.24
C VAL A 134 13.39 20.62 14.68
N GLY A 135 13.10 21.59 15.55
CA GLY A 135 12.70 21.34 16.93
C GLY A 135 11.43 20.49 17.02
N ALA A 136 10.41 20.82 16.22
CA ALA A 136 9.15 20.09 16.18
C ALA A 136 9.32 18.66 15.61
N CYS A 137 10.21 18.46 14.64
CA CYS A 137 10.57 17.14 14.14
C CYS A 137 11.24 16.28 15.21
N ILE A 138 12.13 16.84 16.01
CA ILE A 138 12.79 16.13 17.14
C ILE A 138 11.73 15.71 18.17
N VAL A 139 10.82 16.63 18.56
CA VAL A 139 9.73 16.31 19.51
C VAL A 139 8.82 15.20 18.94
N THR A 140 8.48 15.28 17.65
CA THR A 140 7.67 14.25 16.98
C THR A 140 8.38 12.91 16.98
N TYR A 141 9.67 12.85 16.70
CA TYR A 141 10.49 11.64 16.76
C TYR A 141 10.48 11.01 18.15
N ILE A 142 10.71 11.82 19.18
CA ILE A 142 10.66 11.38 20.59
C ILE A 142 9.26 10.82 20.92
N ALA A 143 8.19 11.51 20.52
CA ALA A 143 6.81 11.06 20.74
C ALA A 143 6.51 9.71 20.06
N VAL A 144 7.03 9.47 18.86
CA VAL A 144 6.92 8.16 18.18
C VAL A 144 7.59 7.07 19.00
N ILE A 145 8.84 7.30 19.46
CA ILE A 145 9.57 6.33 20.28
C ILE A 145 8.83 6.04 21.58
N LEU A 146 8.41 7.09 22.31
CA LEU A 146 7.66 6.93 23.58
C LEU A 146 6.37 6.14 23.37
N THR A 147 5.61 6.44 22.30
CA THR A 147 4.37 5.71 21.99
C THR A 147 4.64 4.25 21.66
N ARG A 148 5.73 3.95 20.96
CA ARG A 148 6.16 2.57 20.65
C ARG A 148 6.56 1.80 21.91
N LEU A 149 7.31 2.43 22.80
CA LEU A 149 7.69 1.83 24.08
C LEU A 149 6.47 1.54 24.95
N ALA A 150 5.54 2.50 25.05
CA ALA A 150 4.31 2.36 25.85
C ALA A 150 3.38 1.26 25.29
N THR A 151 3.27 1.13 23.96
CA THR A 151 2.38 0.15 23.34
C THR A 151 3.04 -1.22 23.15
N LYS A 152 4.33 -1.37 23.44
CA LYS A 152 5.15 -2.56 23.13
C LYS A 152 5.06 -3.00 21.66
N LYS A 153 4.63 -2.11 20.76
CA LYS A 153 4.51 -2.34 19.32
C LYS A 153 5.83 -2.01 18.66
N GLN A 154 6.67 -3.01 18.47
CA GLN A 154 7.80 -2.93 17.53
C GLN A 154 7.28 -3.25 16.12
N PRO A 155 7.64 -2.49 15.06
CA PRO A 155 7.19 -2.71 13.68
C PRO A 155 7.55 -4.11 13.17
N ASN A 156 8.76 -4.59 13.43
CA ASN A 156 9.17 -5.97 13.15
C ASN A 156 8.30 -7.03 13.84
N LYS A 157 7.62 -6.67 14.95
CA LYS A 157 6.61 -7.52 15.56
C LYS A 157 5.37 -7.69 14.71
N ASN A 158 5.02 -6.72 13.87
CA ASN A 158 3.82 -6.83 13.04
C ASN A 158 4.00 -7.90 11.95
N ILE A 159 5.13 -7.88 11.24
CA ILE A 159 5.48 -8.90 10.24
C ILE A 159 5.59 -10.28 10.92
N GLN A 160 6.29 -10.36 12.06
CA GLN A 160 6.41 -11.59 12.84
C GLN A 160 5.05 -12.10 13.36
N ILE A 161 4.20 -11.21 13.87
CA ILE A 161 2.85 -11.56 14.33
C ILE A 161 2.01 -12.11 13.17
N LEU A 162 2.00 -11.42 12.02
CA LEU A 162 1.30 -11.87 10.83
C LEU A 162 1.82 -13.23 10.35
N THR A 163 3.14 -13.43 10.37
CA THR A 163 3.74 -14.72 10.03
C THR A 163 3.31 -15.84 10.96
N VAL A 164 3.33 -15.59 12.28
CA VAL A 164 2.88 -16.56 13.28
C VAL A 164 1.37 -16.84 13.17
N GLN A 165 0.56 -15.82 12.89
CA GLN A 165 -0.87 -15.98 12.61
C GLN A 165 -1.11 -16.80 11.33
N GLY A 166 -0.34 -16.55 10.26
CA GLY A 166 -0.43 -17.33 9.03
C GLY A 166 -0.10 -18.81 9.25
N LEU A 167 0.96 -19.11 10.01
CA LEU A 167 1.28 -20.48 10.40
C LEU A 167 0.16 -21.14 11.23
N GLN A 168 -0.48 -20.38 12.13
CA GLN A 168 -1.63 -20.86 12.88
C GLN A 168 -2.81 -21.21 11.97
N GLU A 169 -3.12 -20.37 10.98
CA GLU A 169 -4.21 -20.66 10.04
C GLU A 169 -3.88 -21.87 9.15
N MET A 170 -2.60 -22.12 8.80
CA MET A 170 -2.19 -23.35 8.13
C MET A 170 -2.49 -24.59 8.98
N VAL A 171 -2.20 -24.54 10.27
CA VAL A 171 -2.51 -25.63 11.23
C VAL A 171 -4.03 -25.84 11.30
N CYS A 172 -4.82 -24.77 11.37
CA CYS A 172 -6.28 -24.85 11.40
C CYS A 172 -6.89 -25.43 10.11
N GLN A 173 -6.27 -25.11 8.94
CA GLN A 173 -6.67 -25.72 7.67
C GLN A 173 -6.44 -27.22 7.67
N LEU A 174 -5.28 -27.68 8.16
CA LEU A 174 -4.98 -29.12 8.28
C LEU A 174 -5.96 -29.83 9.21
N ASP A 175 -6.26 -29.25 10.36
CA ASP A 175 -7.25 -29.77 11.29
C ASP A 175 -8.63 -29.93 10.62
N ALA A 176 -9.06 -28.93 9.85
CA ALA A 176 -10.34 -28.97 9.15
C ALA A 176 -10.36 -30.03 8.03
N VAL A 177 -9.25 -30.19 7.28
CA VAL A 177 -9.12 -31.24 6.23
C VAL A 177 -9.14 -32.64 6.86
N ILE A 178 -8.43 -32.87 7.97
CA ILE A 178 -8.40 -34.15 8.70
C ILE A 178 -9.81 -34.51 9.18
N GLN A 179 -10.57 -33.51 9.64
CA GLN A 179 -11.97 -33.69 10.05
C GLN A 179 -12.96 -33.77 8.89
N LYS A 180 -12.50 -33.60 7.65
CA LYS A 180 -13.31 -33.54 6.41
C LYS A 180 -14.37 -32.43 6.42
N ASP A 181 -14.14 -31.35 7.18
CA ASP A 181 -14.99 -30.16 7.23
C ASP A 181 -14.52 -29.12 6.20
N PHE A 182 -14.97 -29.30 4.95
CA PHE A 182 -14.54 -28.47 3.84
C PHE A 182 -15.03 -27.03 3.90
N ASP A 183 -16.15 -26.75 4.58
CA ASP A 183 -16.63 -25.39 4.78
C ASP A 183 -15.70 -24.62 5.73
N ARG A 184 -15.24 -25.30 6.76
CA ARG A 184 -14.25 -24.75 7.69
C ARG A 184 -12.89 -24.55 7.04
N VAL A 185 -12.46 -25.44 6.13
CA VAL A 185 -11.25 -25.25 5.31
C VAL A 185 -11.34 -23.94 4.55
N LYS A 186 -12.45 -23.68 3.85
CA LYS A 186 -12.67 -22.47 3.08
C LYS A 186 -12.63 -21.20 3.92
N GLN A 187 -13.20 -21.22 5.13
CA GLN A 187 -13.11 -20.10 6.05
C GLN A 187 -11.66 -19.79 6.46
N HIS A 188 -10.86 -20.82 6.74
CA HIS A 188 -9.44 -20.64 7.08
C HIS A 188 -8.60 -20.25 5.86
N GLN A 189 -8.96 -20.67 4.65
CA GLN A 189 -8.33 -20.19 3.42
C GLN A 189 -8.54 -18.69 3.21
N ASP A 190 -9.76 -18.19 3.40
CA ASP A 190 -10.06 -16.76 3.31
C ASP A 190 -9.27 -15.94 4.35
N LYS A 191 -9.17 -16.45 5.59
CA LYS A 191 -8.36 -15.80 6.63
C LYS A 191 -6.87 -15.78 6.30
N LEU A 192 -6.33 -16.91 5.83
CA LEU A 192 -4.92 -16.99 5.43
C LEU A 192 -4.63 -16.08 4.24
N PHE A 193 -5.56 -15.93 3.31
CA PHE A 193 -5.47 -14.99 2.19
C PHE A 193 -5.37 -13.54 2.69
N GLU A 194 -6.21 -13.12 3.64
CA GLU A 194 -6.18 -11.78 4.24
C GLU A 194 -4.88 -11.52 5.02
N ILE A 195 -4.39 -12.53 5.75
CA ILE A 195 -3.09 -12.45 6.45
C ILE A 195 -1.95 -12.31 5.43
N ASN A 196 -1.96 -13.11 4.36
CA ASN A 196 -0.95 -13.07 3.32
C ASN A 196 -0.91 -11.70 2.62
N ARG A 197 -2.08 -11.12 2.36
CA ARG A 197 -2.21 -9.76 1.83
C ARG A 197 -1.63 -8.70 2.78
N SER A 198 -1.97 -8.79 4.07
CA SER A 198 -1.45 -7.88 5.09
C SER A 198 0.06 -8.01 5.28
N LEU A 199 0.58 -9.23 5.18
CA LEU A 199 2.00 -9.54 5.22
C LEU A 199 2.73 -8.96 4.00
N SER A 200 2.19 -9.17 2.80
CA SER A 200 2.72 -8.61 1.55
C SER A 200 2.82 -7.08 1.62
N HIS A 201 1.77 -6.42 2.10
CA HIS A 201 1.74 -4.97 2.28
C HIS A 201 2.77 -4.49 3.31
N SER A 202 2.94 -5.23 4.42
CA SER A 202 3.93 -4.89 5.45
C SER A 202 5.36 -5.08 4.95
N ILE A 203 5.62 -6.12 4.16
CA ILE A 203 6.94 -6.37 3.56
C ILE A 203 7.25 -5.32 2.50
N TYR A 204 6.27 -4.92 1.69
CA TYR A 204 6.43 -3.86 0.70
C TYR A 204 6.72 -2.51 1.36
N GLY A 205 5.94 -2.09 2.33
CA GLY A 205 6.17 -0.85 3.08
C GLY A 205 7.55 -0.82 3.76
N ALA A 206 8.06 -1.96 4.19
CA ALA A 206 9.42 -2.09 4.71
C ALA A 206 10.50 -1.98 3.62
N ASN A 207 10.19 -2.30 2.36
CA ASN A 207 11.12 -2.24 1.22
C ASN A 207 11.11 -0.88 0.50
N ASP A 208 10.00 -0.14 0.54
CA ASP A 208 9.83 1.15 -0.17
C ASP A 208 10.67 2.29 0.47
N ASN A 209 11.21 2.04 1.64
CA ASN A 209 12.26 2.88 2.21
C ASN A 209 13.59 2.64 1.44
N LEU A 210 13.70 3.29 0.32
CA LEU A 210 14.69 3.36 -0.78
C LEU A 210 16.19 3.35 -0.40
N VAL A 211 16.59 3.01 0.83
CA VAL A 211 17.94 3.26 1.32
C VAL A 211 18.70 2.04 1.80
N LEU A 212 18.05 0.91 2.03
CA LEU A 212 18.73 -0.24 2.63
C LEU A 212 18.48 -1.54 1.83
N ASN A 213 19.42 -1.89 0.97
CA ASN A 213 19.64 -3.28 0.55
C ASN A 213 19.90 -4.10 1.81
N GLY A 214 18.90 -4.80 2.33
CA GLY A 214 19.02 -5.59 3.55
C GLY A 214 17.86 -5.41 4.52
N SER A 215 16.68 -4.97 4.04
CA SER A 215 15.50 -4.86 4.88
C SER A 215 15.16 -6.22 5.50
N SER A 216 14.89 -6.22 6.81
CA SER A 216 14.43 -7.40 7.55
C SER A 216 13.16 -8.01 6.91
N GLY A 217 12.38 -7.23 6.18
CA GLY A 217 11.20 -7.67 5.44
C GLY A 217 11.47 -8.70 4.34
N GLN A 218 12.59 -8.61 3.62
CA GLN A 218 12.91 -9.56 2.55
C GLN A 218 13.03 -11.01 3.03
N SER A 219 13.49 -11.23 4.26
CA SER A 219 13.61 -12.58 4.83
C SER A 219 12.25 -13.23 5.12
N TYR A 220 11.17 -12.45 5.17
CA TYR A 220 9.81 -12.94 5.35
C TYR A 220 9.08 -13.21 4.03
N PHE A 221 9.69 -12.86 2.91
CA PHE A 221 9.09 -13.08 1.59
C PHE A 221 8.72 -14.56 1.32
N PRO A 222 9.54 -15.56 1.66
CA PRO A 222 9.18 -16.96 1.43
C PRO A 222 7.86 -17.39 2.09
N PHE A 223 7.45 -16.74 3.19
CA PHE A 223 6.17 -17.06 3.83
C PHE A 223 4.97 -16.70 2.96
N ILE A 224 5.05 -15.63 2.14
CA ILE A 224 3.99 -15.27 1.19
C ILE A 224 3.73 -16.41 0.21
N ILE A 225 4.82 -16.98 -0.34
CA ILE A 225 4.77 -18.10 -1.28
C ILE A 225 4.19 -19.34 -0.58
N VAL A 226 4.68 -19.66 0.61
CA VAL A 226 4.24 -20.82 1.38
C VAL A 226 2.76 -20.74 1.73
N PHE A 227 2.28 -19.59 2.22
CA PHE A 227 0.87 -19.41 2.59
C PHE A 227 -0.04 -19.55 1.38
N GLN A 228 0.38 -19.04 0.23
CA GLN A 228 -0.36 -19.19 -1.01
C GLN A 228 -0.37 -20.64 -1.48
N HIS A 229 0.78 -21.31 -1.40
CA HIS A 229 0.92 -22.70 -1.80
C HIS A 229 0.07 -23.63 -0.92
N MET A 230 0.04 -23.38 0.38
CA MET A 230 -0.81 -24.10 1.32
C MET A 230 -2.30 -23.93 0.99
N ASN A 231 -2.74 -22.70 0.71
CA ASN A 231 -4.12 -22.45 0.29
C ASN A 231 -4.49 -23.23 -0.97
N HIS A 232 -3.58 -23.32 -1.95
CA HIS A 232 -3.83 -24.08 -3.17
C HIS A 232 -3.88 -25.59 -2.91
N LEU A 233 -2.94 -26.11 -2.10
CA LEU A 233 -2.93 -27.53 -1.75
C LEU A 233 -4.22 -27.95 -1.03
N MET A 234 -4.67 -27.15 -0.06
CA MET A 234 -5.92 -27.43 0.67
C MET A 234 -7.14 -27.34 -0.26
N GLY A 235 -7.14 -26.42 -1.23
CA GLY A 235 -8.18 -26.33 -2.26
C GLY A 235 -8.20 -27.57 -3.16
N ASP A 236 -7.05 -28.01 -3.65
CA ASP A 236 -6.92 -29.19 -4.51
C ASP A 236 -7.39 -30.46 -3.77
N ILE A 237 -7.13 -30.58 -2.46
CA ILE A 237 -7.63 -31.70 -1.64
C ILE A 237 -9.15 -31.61 -1.47
N CYS A 238 -9.72 -30.43 -1.26
CA CYS A 238 -11.17 -30.25 -1.17
C CYS A 238 -11.88 -30.60 -2.49
N ASP A 239 -11.28 -30.26 -3.63
CA ASP A 239 -11.83 -30.57 -4.95
C ASP A 239 -11.76 -32.09 -5.27
N LYS A 240 -10.82 -32.83 -4.67
CA LYS A 240 -10.59 -34.27 -4.89
C LYS A 240 -10.57 -35.03 -3.55
N PRO A 241 -11.69 -35.13 -2.81
CA PRO A 241 -11.69 -35.72 -1.46
C PRO A 241 -11.33 -37.20 -1.41
N LYS A 242 -11.37 -37.91 -2.55
CA LYS A 242 -10.91 -39.31 -2.65
C LYS A 242 -9.43 -39.53 -2.34
N VAL A 243 -8.65 -38.45 -2.39
CA VAL A 243 -7.22 -38.44 -2.06
C VAL A 243 -6.96 -38.62 -0.56
N LEU A 244 -7.94 -38.34 0.30
CA LEU A 244 -7.87 -38.53 1.74
C LEU A 244 -8.03 -39.99 2.17
N THR A 245 -7.04 -40.82 1.84
CA THR A 245 -6.90 -42.17 2.37
C THR A 245 -6.52 -42.12 3.86
N GLN A 246 -6.59 -43.28 4.55
CA GLN A 246 -6.24 -43.34 5.96
C GLN A 246 -4.76 -42.99 6.22
N ASP A 247 -3.88 -43.43 5.31
CA ASP A 247 -2.45 -43.14 5.37
C ASP A 247 -2.18 -41.64 5.13
N THR A 248 -2.90 -41.02 4.17
CA THR A 248 -2.81 -39.58 3.93
C THR A 248 -3.26 -38.78 5.16
N ILE A 249 -4.34 -39.18 5.82
CA ILE A 249 -4.84 -38.53 7.04
C ILE A 249 -3.80 -38.63 8.16
N LEU A 250 -3.25 -39.81 8.43
CA LEU A 250 -2.22 -40.02 9.45
C LEU A 250 -0.99 -39.14 9.20
N TYR A 251 -0.60 -38.99 7.94
CA TYR A 251 0.50 -38.12 7.55
C TYR A 251 0.17 -36.64 7.76
N LEU A 252 -1.01 -36.19 7.38
CA LEU A 252 -1.45 -34.81 7.60
C LEU A 252 -1.55 -34.50 9.10
N GLU A 253 -1.87 -35.46 9.95
CA GLU A 253 -1.81 -35.31 11.42
C GLU A 253 -0.38 -35.04 11.91
N LYS A 254 0.58 -35.82 11.45
CA LYS A 254 2.00 -35.60 11.77
C LYS A 254 2.49 -34.23 11.28
N LEU A 255 2.13 -33.86 10.05
CA LEU A 255 2.48 -32.55 9.49
C LEU A 255 1.87 -31.41 10.31
N ARG A 256 0.60 -31.53 10.71
CA ARG A 256 -0.07 -30.58 11.58
C ARG A 256 0.69 -30.36 12.89
N ASP A 257 1.10 -31.46 13.53
CA ASP A 257 1.81 -31.40 14.82
C ASP A 257 3.19 -30.75 14.70
N VAL A 258 3.92 -31.03 13.62
CA VAL A 258 5.22 -30.40 13.33
C VAL A 258 5.06 -28.91 13.03
N LEU A 259 4.07 -28.52 12.21
CA LEU A 259 3.78 -27.11 11.95
C LEU A 259 3.33 -26.35 13.20
N ASN A 260 2.55 -26.99 14.08
CA ASN A 260 2.14 -26.41 15.36
C ASN A 260 3.35 -26.19 16.29
N GLN A 261 4.30 -27.14 16.33
CA GLN A 261 5.57 -26.96 17.06
C GLN A 261 6.41 -25.83 16.46
N ALA A 262 6.56 -25.79 15.14
CA ALA A 262 7.29 -24.72 14.44
C ALA A 262 6.65 -23.34 14.69
N GLN A 263 5.33 -23.24 14.66
CA GLN A 263 4.58 -22.03 14.99
C GLN A 263 4.84 -21.56 16.44
N LYS A 264 4.81 -22.47 17.43
CA LYS A 264 5.10 -22.15 18.83
C LYS A 264 6.55 -21.69 19.03
N LEU A 265 7.50 -22.30 18.34
CA LEU A 265 8.91 -21.90 18.37
C LEU A 265 9.12 -20.53 17.69
N ALA A 266 8.45 -20.27 16.57
CA ALA A 266 8.47 -18.99 15.89
C ALA A 266 7.87 -17.86 16.76
N ALA A 267 6.78 -18.14 17.49
CA ALA A 267 6.19 -17.21 18.45
C ALA A 267 7.16 -16.84 19.57
N LYS A 268 7.97 -17.80 20.03
CA LYS A 268 9.04 -17.60 21.03
C LYS A 268 10.33 -17.03 20.42
N ASN A 269 10.34 -16.73 19.12
CA ASN A 269 11.50 -16.18 18.41
C ASN A 269 12.68 -17.15 18.26
N GLN A 270 12.44 -18.46 18.34
CA GLN A 270 13.41 -19.55 18.22
C GLN A 270 13.44 -20.09 16.78
N MET A 271 13.73 -19.19 15.79
CA MET A 271 13.64 -19.50 14.36
C MET A 271 14.53 -20.66 13.92
N LYS A 272 15.76 -20.74 14.44
CA LYS A 272 16.68 -21.83 14.13
C LYS A 272 16.14 -23.21 14.53
N GLN A 273 15.53 -23.29 15.71
CA GLN A 273 14.95 -24.56 16.19
C GLN A 273 13.70 -24.94 15.39
N ALA A 274 12.88 -23.94 15.00
CA ALA A 274 11.74 -24.17 14.09
C ALA A 274 12.21 -24.75 12.75
N SER A 275 13.28 -24.20 12.15
CA SER A 275 13.84 -24.71 10.91
C SER A 275 14.32 -26.17 11.03
N LEU A 276 15.07 -26.49 12.08
CA LEU A 276 15.60 -27.85 12.29
C LEU A 276 14.49 -28.90 12.41
N LYS A 277 13.39 -28.57 13.12
CA LYS A 277 12.23 -29.47 13.22
C LYS A 277 11.55 -29.74 11.86
N LEU A 278 11.47 -28.74 10.99
CA LEU A 278 10.91 -28.92 9.66
C LEU A 278 11.81 -29.77 8.76
N ILE A 279 13.14 -29.59 8.86
CA ILE A 279 14.11 -30.39 8.10
C ILE A 279 14.09 -31.86 8.57
N GLU A 280 14.04 -32.10 9.87
CA GLU A 280 13.94 -33.44 10.46
C GLU A 280 12.73 -34.18 9.88
N PHE A 281 11.57 -33.57 9.88
CA PHE A 281 10.36 -34.16 9.33
C PHE A 281 10.38 -34.32 7.81
N SER A 282 11.02 -33.41 7.07
CA SER A 282 11.10 -33.50 5.60
C SER A 282 11.90 -34.73 5.12
N GLY A 283 12.76 -35.29 5.94
CA GLY A 283 13.54 -36.51 5.66
C GLY A 283 12.78 -37.82 5.93
N GLU A 284 11.66 -37.79 6.63
CA GLU A 284 10.89 -38.97 7.05
C GLU A 284 9.72 -39.32 6.12
N ILE A 285 9.62 -38.66 4.92
CA ILE A 285 8.41 -38.69 4.11
C ILE A 285 8.40 -39.85 3.11
N GLU A 286 7.49 -40.80 3.31
CA GLU A 286 7.07 -41.75 2.29
C GLU A 286 5.53 -41.77 2.22
N ILE A 287 4.95 -41.22 1.13
CA ILE A 287 3.53 -41.38 0.79
C ILE A 287 3.42 -41.82 -0.67
N ASP A 288 2.52 -42.78 -0.93
CA ASP A 288 2.21 -43.25 -2.29
C ASP A 288 1.58 -42.16 -3.20
N GLN A 289 1.12 -41.05 -2.62
CA GLN A 289 0.53 -39.93 -3.34
C GLN A 289 1.58 -38.86 -3.69
N ILE A 290 2.20 -39.07 -4.82
CA ILE A 290 3.30 -38.24 -5.36
C ILE A 290 2.95 -36.72 -5.32
N ASP A 291 1.76 -36.34 -5.75
CA ASP A 291 1.35 -34.91 -5.84
C ASP A 291 1.32 -34.20 -4.48
N ILE A 292 0.78 -34.84 -3.45
CA ILE A 292 0.68 -34.28 -2.10
C ILE A 292 2.07 -34.19 -1.49
N ASN A 293 2.85 -35.24 -1.65
CA ASN A 293 4.20 -35.34 -1.11
C ASN A 293 5.09 -34.21 -1.60
N TYR A 294 5.19 -34.02 -2.92
CA TYR A 294 6.00 -32.94 -3.51
C TYR A 294 5.57 -31.54 -3.03
N ASN A 295 4.26 -31.28 -2.93
CA ASN A 295 3.77 -29.99 -2.44
C ASN A 295 4.17 -29.76 -0.97
N ILE A 296 4.10 -30.78 -0.13
CA ILE A 296 4.44 -30.67 1.30
C ILE A 296 5.95 -30.51 1.49
N VAL A 297 6.76 -31.30 0.79
CA VAL A 297 8.23 -31.16 0.81
C VAL A 297 8.65 -29.73 0.39
N TYR A 298 8.01 -29.19 -0.66
CA TYR A 298 8.24 -27.82 -1.11
C TYR A 298 7.93 -26.81 -0.02
N ILE A 299 6.75 -26.91 0.61
CA ILE A 299 6.33 -26.03 1.71
C ILE A 299 7.33 -26.09 2.87
N LEU A 300 7.74 -27.29 3.28
CA LEU A 300 8.66 -27.51 4.39
C LEU A 300 10.05 -26.93 4.10
N ASN A 301 10.59 -27.15 2.89
CA ASN A 301 11.89 -26.63 2.48
C ASN A 301 11.90 -25.09 2.43
N TYR A 302 10.84 -24.47 1.89
CA TYR A 302 10.73 -23.00 1.88
C TYR A 302 10.59 -22.42 3.28
N LEU A 303 9.79 -23.03 4.15
CA LEU A 303 9.66 -22.62 5.55
C LEU A 303 10.96 -22.74 6.31
N SER A 304 11.67 -23.86 6.16
CA SER A 304 12.94 -24.09 6.85
C SER A 304 14.01 -23.07 6.40
N THR A 305 14.09 -22.80 5.10
CA THR A 305 15.00 -21.79 4.54
C THR A 305 14.64 -20.40 5.05
N ALA A 306 13.36 -20.03 5.06
CA ALA A 306 12.90 -18.74 5.58
C ALA A 306 13.27 -18.54 7.06
N PHE A 307 13.05 -19.55 7.88
CA PHE A 307 13.42 -19.50 9.30
C PHE A 307 14.96 -19.37 9.50
N MET A 308 15.74 -20.07 8.69
CA MET A 308 17.21 -19.96 8.73
C MET A 308 17.68 -18.56 8.32
N GLU A 309 17.15 -17.99 7.25
CA GLU A 309 17.50 -16.63 6.81
C GLU A 309 17.20 -15.59 7.89
N ILE A 310 16.03 -15.67 8.54
CA ILE A 310 15.68 -14.77 9.65
C ILE A 310 16.65 -14.94 10.82
N SER A 311 17.03 -16.17 11.14
CA SER A 311 17.98 -16.46 12.22
C SER A 311 19.37 -15.90 11.95
N ASN A 312 19.85 -15.99 10.71
CA ASN A 312 21.20 -15.57 10.32
C ASN A 312 21.34 -14.04 10.21
N LYS A 313 20.32 -13.32 9.73
CA LYS A 313 20.36 -11.85 9.59
C LYS A 313 20.43 -11.07 10.89
N ARG A 314 20.14 -11.68 12.04
CA ARG A 314 20.26 -11.02 13.35
C ARG A 314 21.68 -10.68 13.80
N LYS A 315 22.70 -11.13 13.09
CA LYS A 315 24.13 -10.97 13.48
C LYS A 315 24.91 -9.88 12.77
N GLY A 316 24.31 -9.06 11.90
CA GLY A 316 25.09 -8.08 11.15
C GLY A 316 24.36 -6.80 10.79
N PHE A 317 24.51 -5.77 11.60
CA PHE A 317 24.30 -4.38 11.16
C PHE A 317 25.50 -3.98 10.30
N SER A 318 25.35 -3.98 8.98
CA SER A 318 26.41 -3.53 8.07
C SER A 318 25.99 -2.25 7.35
N PHE A 319 26.67 -1.16 7.66
CA PHE A 319 26.57 0.14 6.99
C PHE A 319 27.15 0.15 5.55
N LYS A 320 27.53 -0.97 4.98
CA LYS A 320 28.46 -1.06 3.84
C LYS A 320 27.85 -1.11 2.44
N ASN A 321 26.59 -0.80 2.16
CA ASN A 321 26.18 -0.66 0.75
C ASN A 321 25.06 0.39 0.57
N ILE A 322 25.41 1.67 0.69
CA ILE A 322 24.55 2.76 0.25
C ILE A 322 24.82 3.01 -1.25
N GLN A 323 24.19 2.27 -2.12
CA GLN A 323 24.07 2.63 -3.55
C GLN A 323 22.90 3.60 -3.75
N PHE A 324 23.07 4.80 -3.21
CA PHE A 324 22.03 5.84 -3.14
C PHE A 324 21.65 6.43 -4.51
N LYS A 325 22.58 6.42 -5.47
CA LYS A 325 22.47 7.23 -6.69
C LYS A 325 21.74 6.53 -7.85
N SER A 326 21.88 5.24 -8.02
CA SER A 326 21.38 4.56 -9.22
C SER A 326 19.88 4.27 -9.20
N HIS A 327 19.31 3.99 -8.02
CA HIS A 327 17.93 3.52 -7.91
C HIS A 327 16.90 4.68 -7.97
N ILE A 328 17.19 5.82 -7.35
CA ILE A 328 16.33 7.02 -7.43
C ILE A 328 16.27 7.52 -8.88
N TRP A 329 17.40 7.63 -9.55
CA TRP A 329 17.45 8.03 -10.96
C TRP A 329 16.72 7.05 -11.87
N TYR A 330 16.83 5.76 -11.62
CA TYR A 330 16.11 4.75 -12.37
C TYR A 330 14.59 4.88 -12.18
N GLN A 331 14.12 5.05 -10.94
CA GLN A 331 12.69 5.25 -10.65
C GLN A 331 12.15 6.56 -11.25
N ILE A 332 12.92 7.66 -11.13
CA ILE A 332 12.56 8.93 -11.79
C ILE A 332 12.44 8.71 -13.29
N LYS A 333 13.44 8.09 -13.91
CA LYS A 333 13.43 7.84 -15.37
C LYS A 333 12.31 6.88 -15.80
N ALA A 334 12.06 5.83 -15.05
CA ALA A 334 11.02 4.85 -15.35
C ALA A 334 9.60 5.44 -15.25
N ASN A 335 9.37 6.37 -14.32
CA ASN A 335 8.08 7.04 -14.14
C ASN A 335 7.94 8.33 -14.95
N PHE A 336 9.00 8.80 -15.63
CA PHE A 336 8.99 10.02 -16.46
C PHE A 336 8.33 9.74 -17.83
N ASN A 337 7.06 9.34 -17.74
CA ASN A 337 6.21 9.09 -18.90
C ASN A 337 4.81 9.63 -18.58
N ILE A 338 4.20 10.33 -19.54
CA ILE A 338 2.87 10.92 -19.42
C ILE A 338 1.77 9.87 -19.14
N HIS A 339 2.04 8.61 -19.45
CA HIS A 339 1.16 7.48 -19.15
C HIS A 339 1.32 6.98 -17.69
N SER A 340 2.36 7.42 -16.97
CA SER A 340 2.56 7.07 -15.56
C SER A 340 1.45 7.70 -14.70
N PHE A 341 0.91 6.91 -13.78
CA PHE A 341 -0.05 7.35 -12.77
C PHE A 341 0.48 8.52 -11.94
N LYS A 342 1.73 8.42 -11.48
CA LYS A 342 2.40 9.47 -10.69
C LYS A 342 2.53 10.77 -11.48
N MET A 343 2.95 10.69 -12.73
CA MET A 343 3.13 11.84 -13.61
C MET A 343 1.82 12.56 -13.89
N ARG A 344 0.77 11.82 -14.26
CA ARG A 344 -0.56 12.40 -14.54
C ARG A 344 -1.15 13.11 -13.33
N PHE A 345 -1.04 12.51 -12.15
CA PHE A 345 -1.55 13.13 -10.94
C PHE A 345 -0.74 14.35 -10.51
N ALA A 346 0.60 14.28 -10.56
CA ALA A 346 1.49 15.41 -10.27
C ALA A 346 1.19 16.61 -11.18
N LEU A 347 1.08 16.39 -12.49
CA LEU A 347 0.73 17.44 -13.46
C LEU A 347 -0.65 18.01 -13.19
N ARG A 348 -1.67 17.17 -12.98
CA ARG A 348 -3.03 17.62 -12.68
C ARG A 348 -3.08 18.56 -11.47
N LEU A 349 -2.45 18.14 -10.38
CA LEU A 349 -2.47 18.92 -9.14
C LEU A 349 -1.73 20.25 -9.32
N SER A 350 -0.54 20.24 -9.93
CA SER A 350 0.27 21.43 -10.14
C SER A 350 -0.37 22.43 -11.10
N ILE A 351 -0.97 21.96 -12.21
CA ILE A 351 -1.70 22.81 -13.15
C ILE A 351 -2.96 23.40 -12.51
N ALA A 352 -3.61 22.69 -11.58
CA ALA A 352 -4.78 23.22 -10.88
C ALA A 352 -4.42 24.27 -9.82
N VAL A 353 -3.32 24.07 -9.09
CA VAL A 353 -2.93 24.91 -7.95
C VAL A 353 -2.20 26.17 -8.41
N CYS A 354 -1.30 26.06 -9.38
CA CYS A 354 -0.41 27.16 -9.80
C CYS A 354 -1.17 28.43 -10.22
N PRO A 355 -2.14 28.41 -11.17
CA PRO A 355 -2.82 29.63 -11.58
C PRO A 355 -3.67 30.23 -10.45
N VAL A 356 -4.26 29.40 -9.60
CA VAL A 356 -5.10 29.88 -8.49
C VAL A 356 -4.24 30.57 -7.45
N ALA A 357 -3.14 29.97 -7.03
CA ALA A 357 -2.22 30.56 -6.09
C ALA A 357 -1.64 31.89 -6.62
N THR A 358 -1.29 31.93 -7.90
CA THR A 358 -0.75 33.12 -8.56
C THR A 358 -1.77 34.25 -8.65
N LEU A 359 -3.03 33.94 -8.98
CA LEU A 359 -4.11 34.92 -8.99
C LEU A 359 -4.43 35.48 -7.60
N MET A 360 -4.49 34.58 -6.58
CA MET A 360 -4.71 34.99 -5.18
C MET A 360 -3.60 35.93 -4.70
N TYR A 361 -2.35 35.65 -5.06
CA TYR A 361 -1.20 36.48 -4.75
C TYR A 361 -1.27 37.83 -5.50
N TYR A 362 -1.53 37.80 -6.83
CA TYR A 362 -1.54 39.00 -7.67
C TYR A 362 -2.62 40.01 -7.24
N PHE A 363 -3.82 39.54 -6.91
CA PHE A 363 -4.91 40.38 -6.43
C PHE A 363 -4.86 40.69 -4.94
N ASN A 364 -3.87 40.15 -4.22
CA ASN A 364 -3.70 40.31 -2.77
C ASN A 364 -5.01 40.07 -1.97
N LEU A 365 -5.70 38.95 -2.34
CA LEU A 365 -6.99 38.65 -1.75
C LEU A 365 -6.85 38.21 -0.28
N PRO A 366 -7.66 38.73 0.63
CA PRO A 366 -7.59 38.37 2.04
C PRO A 366 -7.83 36.87 2.22
N HIS A 367 -6.95 36.21 2.95
CA HIS A 367 -6.96 34.74 3.13
C HIS A 367 -6.98 33.91 1.82
N GLY A 368 -6.55 34.50 0.68
CA GLY A 368 -6.67 33.90 -0.66
C GLY A 368 -6.06 32.51 -0.76
N PHE A 369 -5.00 32.21 -0.01
CA PHE A 369 -4.37 30.89 0.00
C PHE A 369 -5.22 29.76 0.60
N TRP A 370 -6.37 30.05 1.20
CA TRP A 370 -7.34 29.01 1.56
C TRP A 370 -7.87 28.24 0.34
N MET A 371 -7.96 28.90 -0.81
CA MET A 371 -8.46 28.27 -2.04
C MET A 371 -7.46 27.24 -2.61
N PRO A 372 -6.16 27.58 -2.90
CA PRO A 372 -5.15 26.60 -3.29
C PRO A 372 -4.99 25.47 -2.27
N MET A 373 -4.99 25.77 -0.97
CA MET A 373 -4.94 24.78 0.10
C MET A 373 -6.11 23.78 0.00
N THR A 374 -7.31 24.27 -0.26
CA THR A 374 -8.50 23.42 -0.42
C THR A 374 -8.38 22.55 -1.66
N ILE A 375 -7.86 23.08 -2.79
CA ILE A 375 -7.59 22.33 -4.02
C ILE A 375 -6.60 21.20 -3.77
N LEU A 376 -5.48 21.48 -3.06
CA LEU A 376 -4.47 20.48 -2.69
C LEU A 376 -5.05 19.29 -1.91
N VAL A 377 -6.04 19.56 -1.06
CA VAL A 377 -6.72 18.54 -0.26
C VAL A 377 -7.81 17.81 -1.06
N LEU A 378 -8.54 18.50 -1.93
CA LEU A 378 -9.69 17.93 -2.65
C LEU A 378 -9.31 17.03 -3.81
N ILE A 379 -8.31 17.42 -4.61
CA ILE A 379 -7.91 16.64 -5.79
C ILE A 379 -7.25 15.35 -5.32
N LEU A 380 -7.84 14.24 -5.73
CA LEU A 380 -7.34 12.89 -5.53
C LEU A 380 -6.92 12.26 -6.87
N PRO A 381 -6.13 11.19 -6.86
CA PRO A 381 -5.72 10.54 -8.09
C PRO A 381 -6.88 10.14 -9.01
N TYR A 382 -8.00 9.69 -8.43
CA TYR A 382 -9.19 9.24 -9.17
C TYR A 382 -10.32 10.26 -9.05
N TRP A 383 -10.93 10.60 -10.17
CA TRP A 383 -11.97 11.63 -10.24
C TRP A 383 -13.22 11.28 -9.41
N GLU A 384 -13.60 9.99 -9.36
CA GLU A 384 -14.76 9.55 -8.56
C GLU A 384 -14.56 9.78 -7.06
N ASN A 385 -13.32 9.56 -6.59
CA ASN A 385 -12.94 9.80 -5.21
C ASN A 385 -12.88 11.30 -4.91
N THR A 386 -12.43 12.11 -5.88
CA THR A 386 -12.44 13.57 -5.80
C THR A 386 -13.85 14.10 -5.64
N LEU A 387 -14.81 13.65 -6.46
CA LEU A 387 -16.21 14.11 -6.35
C LEU A 387 -16.82 13.80 -4.98
N ARG A 388 -16.59 12.58 -4.46
CA ARG A 388 -17.07 12.23 -3.12
C ARG A 388 -16.45 13.11 -2.05
N LYS A 389 -15.14 13.35 -2.14
CA LYS A 389 -14.41 14.20 -1.19
C LYS A 389 -14.85 15.66 -1.26
N ILE A 390 -15.19 16.16 -2.45
CA ILE A 390 -15.76 17.50 -2.66
C ILE A 390 -17.13 17.61 -1.95
N ALA A 391 -18.03 16.65 -2.17
CA ALA A 391 -19.32 16.63 -1.49
C ALA A 391 -19.17 16.63 0.03
N ASP A 392 -18.32 15.75 0.56
CA ASP A 392 -18.01 15.69 1.99
C ASP A 392 -17.43 16.99 2.51
N ARG A 393 -16.58 17.68 1.72
CA ARG A 393 -15.96 18.97 2.10
C ARG A 393 -16.95 20.10 2.13
N VAL A 394 -17.79 20.23 1.10
CA VAL A 394 -18.80 21.30 1.02
C VAL A 394 -19.81 21.14 2.15
N ILE A 395 -20.38 19.95 2.33
CA ILE A 395 -21.31 19.66 3.43
C ILE A 395 -20.64 19.87 4.78
N GLY A 396 -19.41 19.36 4.95
CA GLY A 396 -18.65 19.50 6.19
C GLY A 396 -18.30 20.95 6.51
N THR A 397 -18.01 21.79 5.50
CA THR A 397 -17.75 23.21 5.71
C THR A 397 -19.02 23.96 6.12
N LEU A 398 -20.16 23.71 5.45
CA LEU A 398 -21.47 24.32 5.81
C LEU A 398 -21.89 23.96 7.24
N LEU A 399 -21.85 22.67 7.59
CA LEU A 399 -22.18 22.22 8.93
C LEU A 399 -21.18 22.73 9.97
N GLY A 400 -19.89 22.80 9.61
CA GLY A 400 -18.84 23.32 10.46
C GLY A 400 -19.01 24.81 10.76
N ILE A 401 -19.41 25.62 9.78
CA ILE A 401 -19.77 27.03 9.96
C ILE A 401 -20.94 27.15 10.92
N ALA A 402 -22.02 26.39 10.70
CA ALA A 402 -23.21 26.44 11.55
C ALA A 402 -22.91 26.03 13.00
N VAL A 403 -22.17 24.93 13.19
CA VAL A 403 -21.75 24.46 14.52
C VAL A 403 -20.87 25.49 15.20
N PHE A 404 -19.88 26.04 14.48
CA PHE A 404 -18.99 27.04 15.07
C PHE A 404 -19.69 28.34 15.41
N ALA A 405 -20.62 28.81 14.57
CA ALA A 405 -21.42 29.99 14.86
C ALA A 405 -22.22 29.85 16.17
N ILE A 406 -22.83 28.67 16.41
CA ILE A 406 -23.50 28.36 17.68
C ILE A 406 -22.52 28.38 18.86
N LEU A 407 -21.35 27.72 18.69
CA LEU A 407 -20.32 27.67 19.74
C LEU A 407 -19.75 29.07 20.04
N TYR A 408 -19.54 29.89 19.02
CA TYR A 408 -19.06 31.26 19.18
C TYR A 408 -20.07 32.14 19.91
N TYR A 409 -21.37 32.01 19.60
CA TYR A 409 -22.41 32.71 20.30
C TYR A 409 -22.53 32.32 21.78
N LEU A 410 -22.32 31.03 22.10
CA LEU A 410 -22.40 30.51 23.46
C LEU A 410 -21.14 30.80 24.29
N PHE A 411 -19.97 30.83 23.64
CA PHE A 411 -18.64 30.88 24.25
C PHE A 411 -17.75 31.92 23.53
N PRO A 412 -17.98 33.22 23.70
CA PRO A 412 -17.27 34.27 22.95
C PRO A 412 -15.86 34.58 23.45
N SER A 413 -15.50 34.10 24.64
CA SER A 413 -14.21 34.43 25.27
C SER A 413 -13.04 33.71 24.56
N PRO A 414 -11.85 34.38 24.36
CA PRO A 414 -10.69 33.78 23.75
C PRO A 414 -10.20 32.50 24.43
N LEU A 415 -10.34 32.41 25.75
CA LEU A 415 -10.02 31.19 26.51
C LEU A 415 -10.96 30.03 26.16
N GLU A 416 -12.25 30.30 26.04
CA GLU A 416 -13.24 29.31 25.66
C GLU A 416 -13.00 28.82 24.24
N GLN A 417 -12.62 29.71 23.31
CA GLN A 417 -12.26 29.35 21.94
C GLN A 417 -11.03 28.44 21.90
N MET A 418 -10.03 28.64 22.74
CA MET A 418 -8.90 27.73 22.89
C MET A 418 -9.34 26.35 23.40
N ILE A 419 -10.26 26.27 24.36
CA ILE A 419 -10.80 25.00 24.86
C ILE A 419 -11.58 24.29 23.74
N ILE A 420 -12.41 25.01 22.98
CA ILE A 420 -13.13 24.49 21.82
C ILE A 420 -12.14 23.92 20.80
N MET A 421 -11.06 24.63 20.49
CA MET A 421 -10.00 24.15 19.61
C MET A 421 -9.43 22.80 20.06
N VAL A 422 -9.14 22.65 21.38
CA VAL A 422 -8.60 21.41 21.94
C VAL A 422 -9.60 20.24 21.77
N ILE A 423 -10.87 20.46 22.11
CA ILE A 423 -11.93 19.46 22.00
C ILE A 423 -12.13 19.05 20.54
N VAL A 424 -12.20 20.02 19.65
CA VAL A 424 -12.42 19.78 18.23
C VAL A 424 -11.25 19.03 17.59
N ASN A 425 -10.01 19.39 17.93
CA ASN A 425 -8.83 18.63 17.46
C ASN A 425 -8.81 17.20 17.97
N PHE A 426 -9.21 16.94 19.21
CA PHE A 426 -9.39 15.58 19.70
C PHE A 426 -10.42 14.79 18.86
N LEU A 427 -11.55 15.42 18.52
CA LEU A 427 -12.60 14.84 17.68
C LEU A 427 -12.11 14.53 16.25
N ILE A 428 -11.24 15.37 15.67
CA ILE A 428 -10.62 15.11 14.35
C ILE A 428 -9.93 13.72 14.34
N TYR A 429 -9.18 13.38 15.38
CA TYR A 429 -8.43 12.12 15.43
C TYR A 429 -9.28 10.90 15.81
N THR A 430 -10.52 11.10 16.31
CA THR A 430 -11.45 9.99 16.60
C THR A 430 -12.27 9.56 15.38
N THR A 431 -12.41 10.43 14.37
CA THR A 431 -13.31 10.21 13.22
C THR A 431 -12.60 9.46 12.07
N LYS A 432 -13.38 8.61 11.36
CA LYS A 432 -12.90 7.89 10.15
C LYS A 432 -13.47 8.46 8.84
N ARG A 433 -14.65 9.09 8.89
CA ARG A 433 -15.30 9.63 7.70
C ARG A 433 -14.83 11.05 7.49
N TYR A 434 -14.38 11.36 6.28
CA TYR A 434 -13.86 12.67 5.92
C TYR A 434 -14.89 13.81 6.14
N ALA A 435 -16.19 13.54 5.95
CA ALA A 435 -17.24 14.54 6.21
C ALA A 435 -17.20 15.08 7.64
N PHE A 436 -17.09 14.19 8.66
CA PHE A 436 -16.97 14.62 10.05
C PHE A 436 -15.63 15.33 10.33
N THR A 437 -14.56 14.82 9.76
CA THR A 437 -13.24 15.48 9.84
C THR A 437 -13.31 16.89 9.26
N ALA A 438 -14.03 17.09 8.16
CA ALA A 438 -14.20 18.41 7.53
C ALA A 438 -14.99 19.40 8.41
N ILE A 439 -16.03 18.94 9.14
CA ILE A 439 -16.76 19.75 10.14
C ILE A 439 -15.79 20.25 11.21
N PHE A 440 -15.08 19.32 11.85
CA PHE A 440 -14.19 19.66 12.97
C PHE A 440 -12.99 20.48 12.50
N LEU A 441 -12.44 20.20 11.31
CA LEU A 441 -11.36 20.99 10.73
C LEU A 441 -11.79 22.45 10.46
N THR A 442 -13.03 22.64 10.03
CA THR A 442 -13.60 23.97 9.81
C THR A 442 -13.79 24.71 11.15
N CYS A 443 -14.34 24.03 12.16
CA CYS A 443 -14.46 24.59 13.51
C CYS A 443 -13.10 24.95 14.11
N SER A 444 -12.09 24.07 14.01
CA SER A 444 -10.74 24.32 14.49
C SER A 444 -10.08 25.53 13.79
N SER A 445 -10.26 25.62 12.45
CA SER A 445 -9.74 26.74 11.67
C SER A 445 -10.35 28.07 12.10
N PHE A 446 -11.64 28.12 12.41
CA PHE A 446 -12.29 29.34 12.89
C PHE A 446 -11.90 29.68 14.31
N ALA A 447 -11.83 28.69 15.22
CA ALA A 447 -11.41 28.93 16.59
C ALA A 447 -10.00 29.57 16.68
N ILE A 448 -9.08 29.15 15.80
CA ILE A 448 -7.75 29.74 15.69
C ILE A 448 -7.82 31.18 15.15
N ASN A 449 -8.58 31.42 14.08
CA ASN A 449 -8.63 32.73 13.43
C ASN A 449 -9.39 33.76 14.28
N VAL A 450 -10.47 33.38 14.96
CA VAL A 450 -11.24 34.28 15.84
C VAL A 450 -10.45 34.69 17.08
N ALA A 451 -9.59 33.81 17.58
CA ALA A 451 -8.65 34.16 18.66
C ALA A 451 -7.65 35.24 18.24
N MET A 452 -7.56 35.57 16.94
CA MET A 452 -6.58 36.47 16.33
C MET A 452 -7.15 37.73 15.73
N ASP A 453 -8.35 37.69 15.14
CA ASP A 453 -8.90 38.77 14.32
C ASP A 453 -10.44 38.81 14.37
N ASN A 454 -11.03 39.97 13.97
CA ASN A 454 -12.48 40.14 13.95
C ASN A 454 -13.16 39.15 12.97
N ALA A 455 -14.22 38.50 13.44
CA ALA A 455 -14.88 37.38 12.77
C ALA A 455 -15.74 37.78 11.53
N ASP A 456 -15.95 39.07 11.26
CA ASP A 456 -17.10 39.54 10.43
C ASP A 456 -17.10 39.06 8.97
N HIS A 457 -15.96 38.73 8.37
CA HIS A 457 -15.92 38.24 6.97
C HIS A 457 -15.34 36.84 6.79
N LEU A 458 -14.82 36.22 7.86
CA LEU A 458 -14.16 34.93 7.76
C LEU A 458 -15.07 33.79 7.29
N PHE A 459 -16.33 33.79 7.73
CA PHE A 459 -17.31 32.75 7.36
C PHE A 459 -17.64 32.76 5.88
N SER A 460 -17.94 33.98 5.33
CA SER A 460 -18.28 34.15 3.91
C SER A 460 -17.09 33.84 3.00
N LEU A 461 -15.88 34.32 3.34
CA LEU A 461 -14.67 34.04 2.59
C LEU A 461 -14.36 32.54 2.56
N ARG A 462 -14.45 31.86 3.71
CA ARG A 462 -14.22 30.39 3.77
C ARG A 462 -15.17 29.61 2.89
N PHE A 463 -16.44 30.00 2.88
CA PHE A 463 -17.44 29.37 2.04
C PHE A 463 -17.17 29.61 0.56
N ILE A 464 -16.94 30.88 0.16
CA ILE A 464 -16.68 31.25 -1.25
C ILE A 464 -15.41 30.52 -1.75
N TYR A 465 -14.31 30.52 -0.99
CA TYR A 465 -13.07 29.84 -1.39
C TYR A 465 -13.25 28.30 -1.44
N THR A 466 -14.09 27.72 -0.58
CA THR A 466 -14.37 26.28 -0.62
C THR A 466 -15.16 25.91 -1.87
N ILE A 467 -16.17 26.71 -2.25
CA ILE A 467 -16.96 26.48 -3.47
C ILE A 467 -16.11 26.69 -4.72
N GLY A 468 -15.32 27.78 -4.77
CA GLY A 468 -14.40 28.04 -5.87
C GLY A 468 -13.37 26.92 -6.05
N ALA A 469 -12.78 26.44 -4.94
CA ALA A 469 -11.86 25.31 -4.95
C ALA A 469 -12.54 24.02 -5.43
N ALA A 470 -13.79 23.78 -5.04
CA ALA A 470 -14.57 22.63 -5.46
C ALA A 470 -14.81 22.63 -6.98
N ILE A 471 -15.20 23.79 -7.54
CA ILE A 471 -15.41 23.95 -9.01
C ILE A 471 -14.10 23.68 -9.75
N ILE A 472 -12.99 24.29 -9.32
CA ILE A 472 -11.68 24.11 -9.97
C ILE A 472 -11.22 22.64 -9.85
N ALA A 473 -11.43 22.01 -8.69
CA ALA A 473 -11.08 20.60 -8.50
C ALA A 473 -11.90 19.67 -9.42
N ILE A 474 -13.18 19.97 -9.67
CA ILE A 474 -14.01 19.25 -10.64
C ILE A 474 -13.45 19.41 -12.04
N VAL A 475 -13.25 20.67 -12.49
CA VAL A 475 -12.77 20.98 -13.83
C VAL A 475 -11.40 20.35 -14.06
N ALA A 476 -10.46 20.50 -13.11
CA ALA A 476 -9.13 19.92 -13.21
C ALA A 476 -9.16 18.39 -13.29
N SER A 477 -10.00 17.75 -12.49
CA SER A 477 -10.11 16.29 -12.46
C SER A 477 -10.75 15.70 -13.73
N TYR A 478 -11.56 16.49 -14.43
CA TYR A 478 -12.25 16.06 -15.65
C TYR A 478 -11.47 16.41 -16.91
N CYS A 479 -10.78 17.58 -16.93
CA CYS A 479 -10.11 18.10 -18.13
C CYS A 479 -8.60 17.76 -18.16
N ILE A 480 -7.93 17.68 -17.00
CA ILE A 480 -6.48 17.52 -16.93
C ILE A 480 -6.14 16.06 -16.64
N PHE A 481 -5.74 15.31 -17.66
CA PHE A 481 -5.35 13.90 -17.54
C PHE A 481 -6.35 13.06 -16.69
N PRO A 482 -7.61 12.96 -17.09
CA PRO A 482 -8.61 12.24 -16.31
C PRO A 482 -8.19 10.79 -16.06
N THR A 483 -8.26 10.35 -14.81
CA THR A 483 -8.01 8.97 -14.41
C THR A 483 -9.29 8.39 -13.81
N ASN A 484 -9.81 7.37 -14.48
CA ASN A 484 -11.00 6.64 -14.07
C ASN A 484 -10.60 5.38 -13.33
N ASN A 485 -11.30 5.00 -12.27
CA ASN A 485 -11.07 3.77 -11.52
C ASN A 485 -11.15 2.53 -12.43
N GLU A 486 -12.07 2.49 -13.38
CA GLU A 486 -12.23 1.34 -14.28
C GLU A 486 -11.08 1.23 -15.29
N ALA A 487 -10.66 2.34 -15.89
CA ALA A 487 -9.51 2.36 -16.79
C ALA A 487 -8.22 1.95 -16.06
N GLU A 488 -8.05 2.40 -14.82
CA GLU A 488 -6.88 2.02 -14.01
C GLU A 488 -6.94 0.55 -13.58
N LEU A 489 -8.13 0.03 -13.28
CA LEU A 489 -8.33 -1.40 -13.03
C LEU A 489 -7.86 -2.24 -14.24
N LYS A 490 -8.29 -1.88 -15.46
CA LYS A 490 -7.86 -2.53 -16.71
C LYS A 490 -6.34 -2.41 -16.91
N ASN A 491 -5.76 -1.25 -16.60
CA ASN A 491 -4.31 -1.04 -16.66
C ASN A 491 -3.54 -1.92 -15.66
N MET A 492 -4.03 -2.04 -14.43
CA MET A 492 -3.39 -2.91 -13.44
C MET A 492 -3.48 -4.38 -13.82
N MET A 493 -4.63 -4.83 -14.35
CA MET A 493 -4.77 -6.20 -14.87
C MET A 493 -3.80 -6.44 -16.03
N ARG A 494 -3.60 -5.44 -16.91
CA ARG A 494 -2.62 -5.53 -17.98
C ARG A 494 -1.18 -5.64 -17.45
N ARG A 495 -0.82 -4.87 -16.41
CA ARG A 495 0.48 -4.98 -15.74
C ARG A 495 0.71 -6.34 -15.12
N LEU A 496 -0.34 -6.98 -14.53
CA LEU A 496 -0.25 -8.36 -14.07
C LEU A 496 0.09 -9.30 -15.21
N LEU A 497 -0.63 -9.19 -16.33
CA LEU A 497 -0.37 -10.01 -17.51
C LEU A 497 1.03 -9.76 -18.13
N ASP A 498 1.60 -8.54 -18.00
CA ASP A 498 2.99 -8.27 -18.37
C ASP A 498 3.99 -9.00 -17.47
N MET A 499 3.67 -9.10 -16.17
CA MET A 499 4.48 -9.88 -15.23
C MET A 499 4.41 -11.38 -15.51
N ASP A 500 3.23 -11.89 -15.83
CA ASP A 500 3.02 -13.29 -16.21
C ASP A 500 3.79 -13.65 -17.49
N ASP A 501 3.76 -12.77 -18.49
CA ASP A 501 4.53 -12.89 -19.73
C ASP A 501 6.05 -12.98 -19.45
N PHE A 502 6.55 -12.13 -18.55
CA PHE A 502 7.95 -12.15 -18.13
C PHE A 502 8.32 -13.42 -17.34
N LEU A 503 7.42 -13.94 -16.50
CA LEU A 503 7.62 -15.20 -15.79
C LEU A 503 7.77 -16.36 -16.78
N LEU A 504 6.93 -16.42 -17.82
CA LEU A 504 7.03 -17.42 -18.87
C LEU A 504 8.34 -17.30 -19.67
N ASP A 505 8.79 -16.08 -19.98
CA ASP A 505 10.10 -15.87 -20.63
C ASP A 505 11.26 -16.38 -19.77
N THR A 506 11.19 -16.16 -18.46
CA THR A 506 12.22 -16.62 -17.52
C THR A 506 12.27 -18.16 -17.49
N LEU A 507 11.09 -18.82 -17.50
CA LEU A 507 10.99 -20.26 -17.56
C LEU A 507 11.56 -20.82 -18.88
N LEU A 508 11.25 -20.18 -20.01
CA LEU A 508 11.77 -20.54 -21.34
C LEU A 508 13.30 -20.40 -21.41
N GLN A 509 13.87 -19.38 -20.79
CA GLN A 509 15.33 -19.18 -20.78
C GLN A 509 16.03 -20.24 -19.92
N LEU A 510 15.40 -20.66 -18.82
CA LEU A 510 15.92 -21.73 -17.98
C LEU A 510 15.96 -23.08 -18.75
N SER A 511 14.92 -23.40 -19.52
CA SER A 511 14.89 -24.62 -20.32
C SER A 511 15.99 -24.66 -21.39
N LYS A 512 16.36 -23.50 -21.97
CA LYS A 512 17.46 -23.35 -22.93
C LYS A 512 18.85 -23.33 -22.30
N GLY A 513 18.97 -23.52 -20.98
CA GLY A 513 20.26 -23.62 -20.30
C GLY A 513 20.85 -22.28 -19.84
N ASN A 514 20.18 -21.17 -20.02
CA ASN A 514 20.62 -19.86 -19.55
C ASN A 514 20.31 -19.68 -18.04
N GLN A 515 21.24 -20.08 -17.17
CA GLN A 515 21.09 -19.96 -15.70
C GLN A 515 21.23 -18.52 -15.16
N LYS A 516 21.49 -17.51 -16.00
CA LYS A 516 21.77 -16.14 -15.55
C LYS A 516 20.54 -15.34 -15.07
N GLN A 517 19.33 -15.81 -15.32
CA GLN A 517 18.13 -15.13 -14.83
C GLN A 517 17.41 -16.01 -13.81
N SER A 518 17.62 -15.71 -12.52
CA SER A 518 16.75 -16.22 -11.47
C SER A 518 15.41 -15.47 -11.50
N ILE A 519 14.28 -16.15 -11.22
CA ILE A 519 13.04 -15.44 -10.90
C ILE A 519 13.36 -14.52 -9.73
N LYS A 520 13.32 -13.20 -9.99
CA LYS A 520 13.49 -12.24 -8.92
C LYS A 520 12.29 -12.38 -8.00
N GLN A 521 12.53 -12.72 -6.75
CA GLN A 521 11.49 -12.79 -5.71
C GLN A 521 10.63 -11.52 -5.68
N GLU A 522 11.21 -10.37 -6.05
CA GLU A 522 10.52 -9.10 -6.22
C GLU A 522 9.39 -9.13 -7.25
N LEU A 523 9.51 -9.91 -8.34
CA LEU A 523 8.48 -9.98 -9.36
C LEU A 523 7.21 -10.70 -8.85
N VAL A 524 7.41 -11.82 -8.16
CA VAL A 524 6.31 -12.58 -7.54
C VAL A 524 5.63 -11.74 -6.46
N LEU A 525 6.42 -11.08 -5.60
CA LEU A 525 5.89 -10.15 -4.59
C LEU A 525 5.08 -9.02 -5.23
N THR A 526 5.62 -8.39 -6.27
CA THR A 526 4.93 -7.29 -6.97
C THR A 526 3.63 -7.75 -7.60
N SER A 527 3.58 -8.97 -8.18
CA SER A 527 2.35 -9.56 -8.71
C SER A 527 1.27 -9.70 -7.62
N TYR A 528 1.62 -10.20 -6.44
CA TYR A 528 0.66 -10.28 -5.31
C TYR A 528 0.21 -8.93 -4.80
N LEU A 529 1.11 -7.93 -4.76
CA LEU A 529 0.76 -6.57 -4.36
C LEU A 529 -0.19 -5.91 -5.35
N VAL A 530 0.07 -6.05 -6.66
CA VAL A 530 -0.81 -5.54 -7.71
C VAL A 530 -2.17 -6.25 -7.65
N SER A 531 -2.20 -7.57 -7.42
CA SER A 531 -3.42 -8.34 -7.18
C SER A 531 -4.24 -7.77 -6.02
N GLY A 532 -3.61 -7.49 -4.88
CA GLY A 532 -4.26 -6.87 -3.71
C GLY A 532 -4.77 -5.46 -4.00
N LYS A 533 -4.04 -4.68 -4.82
CA LYS A 533 -4.47 -3.36 -5.27
C LYS A 533 -5.70 -3.42 -6.17
N ILE A 534 -5.72 -4.35 -7.13
CA ILE A 534 -6.87 -4.60 -8.00
C ILE A 534 -8.11 -4.93 -7.16
N GLU A 535 -7.98 -5.78 -6.16
CA GLU A 535 -9.09 -6.13 -5.26
C GLU A 535 -9.63 -4.92 -4.51
N ASN A 536 -8.75 -4.07 -3.95
CA ASN A 536 -9.15 -2.83 -3.28
C ASN A 536 -9.87 -1.87 -4.22
N HIS A 537 -9.38 -1.71 -5.45
CA HIS A 537 -10.05 -0.90 -6.47
C HIS A 537 -11.43 -1.44 -6.80
N CYS A 538 -11.56 -2.77 -6.91
CA CYS A 538 -12.82 -3.42 -7.20
C CYS A 538 -13.85 -3.23 -6.07
N ILE A 539 -13.41 -3.21 -4.80
CA ILE A 539 -14.28 -2.93 -3.65
C ILE A 539 -14.84 -1.50 -3.72
N MET A 540 -14.03 -0.56 -4.21
CA MET A 540 -14.43 0.86 -4.34
C MET A 540 -15.33 1.12 -5.56
N SER A 541 -15.32 0.28 -6.58
CA SER A 541 -16.17 0.36 -7.77
C SER A 541 -17.64 0.06 -7.45
N LYS A 542 -18.58 0.80 -8.06
CA LYS A 542 -20.02 0.62 -7.85
C LYS A 542 -20.60 -0.65 -8.49
N SER A 543 -19.93 -1.24 -9.48
CA SER A 543 -20.47 -2.39 -10.20
C SER A 543 -20.31 -3.69 -9.39
N SER A 544 -21.43 -4.19 -8.85
CA SER A 544 -21.48 -5.43 -8.07
C SER A 544 -21.15 -6.69 -8.93
N LYS A 545 -21.54 -6.69 -10.21
CA LYS A 545 -21.33 -7.85 -11.10
C LYS A 545 -19.85 -8.07 -11.41
N ASN A 546 -19.10 -7.01 -11.67
CA ASN A 546 -17.67 -7.13 -12.02
C ASN A 546 -16.79 -7.57 -10.84
N LYS A 547 -17.23 -7.35 -9.59
CA LYS A 547 -16.44 -7.73 -8.40
C LYS A 547 -16.16 -9.23 -8.31
N VAL A 548 -17.13 -10.06 -8.61
CA VAL A 548 -16.99 -11.52 -8.54
C VAL A 548 -15.99 -12.01 -9.58
N TYR A 549 -16.07 -11.47 -10.79
CA TYR A 549 -15.19 -11.88 -11.89
C TYR A 549 -13.75 -11.36 -11.71
N VAL A 550 -13.59 -10.15 -11.23
CA VAL A 550 -12.26 -9.60 -10.89
C VAL A 550 -11.62 -10.40 -9.75
N LYS A 551 -12.39 -10.76 -8.71
CA LYS A 551 -11.88 -11.62 -7.63
C LYS A 551 -11.47 -12.98 -8.17
N ARG A 552 -12.28 -13.59 -9.06
CA ARG A 552 -11.96 -14.85 -9.72
C ARG A 552 -10.70 -14.75 -10.58
N PHE A 553 -10.55 -13.68 -11.35
CA PHE A 553 -9.35 -13.40 -12.14
C PHE A 553 -8.10 -13.34 -11.26
N ILE A 554 -8.15 -12.59 -10.15
CA ILE A 554 -7.03 -12.48 -9.19
C ILE A 554 -6.66 -13.83 -8.59
N VAL A 555 -7.63 -14.65 -8.18
CA VAL A 555 -7.38 -15.98 -7.61
C VAL A 555 -6.70 -16.88 -8.62
N LEU A 556 -7.17 -16.87 -9.87
CA LEU A 556 -6.57 -17.66 -10.96
C LEU A 556 -5.16 -17.17 -11.28
N ASN A 557 -4.93 -15.85 -11.34
CA ASN A 557 -3.62 -15.26 -11.55
C ASN A 557 -2.63 -15.65 -10.46
N ASN A 558 -3.03 -15.53 -9.20
CA ASN A 558 -2.17 -15.91 -8.08
C ASN A 558 -1.81 -17.40 -8.12
N LYS A 559 -2.76 -18.26 -8.53
CA LYS A 559 -2.51 -19.70 -8.72
C LYS A 559 -1.51 -19.93 -9.86
N PHE A 560 -1.69 -19.26 -11.00
CA PHE A 560 -0.79 -19.31 -12.13
C PHE A 560 0.64 -18.90 -11.74
N VAL A 561 0.81 -17.73 -11.11
CA VAL A 561 2.12 -17.22 -10.67
C VAL A 561 2.80 -18.18 -9.69
N THR A 562 2.03 -18.76 -8.76
CA THR A 562 2.55 -19.72 -7.78
C THR A 562 3.03 -21.00 -8.48
N ASP A 563 2.23 -21.54 -9.40
CA ASP A 563 2.59 -22.78 -10.11
C ASP A 563 3.81 -22.57 -11.02
N ILE A 564 3.90 -21.45 -11.75
CA ILE A 564 5.09 -21.11 -12.57
C ILE A 564 6.34 -20.92 -11.72
N ALA A 565 6.24 -20.22 -10.59
CA ALA A 565 7.37 -20.04 -9.67
C ALA A 565 7.85 -21.39 -9.09
N HIS A 566 6.93 -22.29 -8.80
CA HIS A 566 7.23 -23.64 -8.33
C HIS A 566 7.90 -24.49 -9.43
N ILE A 567 7.35 -24.51 -10.65
CA ILE A 567 7.95 -25.21 -11.81
C ILE A 567 9.37 -24.70 -12.03
N TYR A 568 9.58 -23.39 -12.01
CA TYR A 568 10.91 -22.80 -12.14
C TYR A 568 11.87 -23.34 -11.07
N THR A 569 11.43 -23.41 -9.81
CA THR A 569 12.26 -23.91 -8.72
C THR A 569 12.62 -25.40 -8.92
N LEU A 570 11.64 -26.23 -9.28
CA LEU A 570 11.87 -27.64 -9.58
C LEU A 570 12.86 -27.82 -10.74
N MET A 571 12.70 -27.08 -11.82
CA MET A 571 13.60 -27.12 -12.98
C MET A 571 15.00 -26.65 -12.64
N SER A 572 15.16 -25.71 -11.70
CA SER A 572 16.47 -25.22 -11.27
C SER A 572 17.22 -26.21 -10.37
N MET A 573 16.50 -27.07 -9.63
CA MET A 573 17.05 -28.07 -8.70
C MET A 573 17.29 -29.43 -9.34
N GLN A 574 16.50 -29.80 -10.34
CA GLN A 574 16.55 -31.10 -11.01
C GLN A 574 17.43 -31.03 -12.26
N GLN A 575 18.12 -32.15 -12.53
CA GLN A 575 18.96 -32.31 -13.72
C GLN A 575 18.17 -32.10 -15.01
N LYS A 576 18.72 -31.36 -15.95
CA LYS A 576 18.15 -30.91 -17.23
C LYS A 576 17.68 -32.00 -18.19
N GLU A 577 17.99 -33.24 -17.93
CA GLU A 577 17.85 -34.37 -18.88
C GLU A 577 16.41 -34.87 -19.09
N ARG A 578 15.43 -34.36 -18.33
CA ARG A 578 14.03 -34.87 -18.35
C ARG A 578 13.01 -33.94 -18.98
N ILE A 579 13.43 -32.89 -19.66
CA ILE A 579 12.52 -31.88 -20.22
C ILE A 579 12.67 -31.89 -21.73
N ASP A 580 11.55 -32.06 -22.44
CA ASP A 580 11.51 -31.79 -23.89
C ASP A 580 11.48 -30.28 -24.13
N PRO A 581 12.60 -29.63 -24.61
CA PRO A 581 12.67 -28.20 -24.80
C PRO A 581 11.75 -27.69 -25.89
N GLU A 582 11.42 -28.51 -26.89
CA GLU A 582 10.57 -28.12 -28.03
C GLU A 582 9.10 -28.07 -27.60
N ALA A 583 8.62 -29.13 -26.93
CA ALA A 583 7.26 -29.18 -26.40
C ALA A 583 6.99 -28.07 -25.37
N LEU A 584 7.95 -27.80 -24.47
CA LEU A 584 7.85 -26.69 -23.52
C LEU A 584 7.82 -25.33 -24.22
N THR A 585 8.64 -25.15 -25.25
CA THR A 585 8.68 -23.89 -26.02
C THR A 585 7.34 -23.66 -26.72
N CYS A 586 6.77 -24.69 -27.33
CA CYS A 586 5.48 -24.61 -27.99
C CYS A 586 4.36 -24.21 -26.99
N LEU A 587 4.29 -24.88 -25.84
CA LEU A 587 3.32 -24.55 -24.80
C LEU A 587 3.47 -23.12 -24.28
N ILE A 588 4.69 -22.67 -23.99
CA ILE A 588 4.93 -21.31 -23.52
C ILE A 588 4.52 -20.28 -24.58
N MET A 589 4.75 -20.55 -25.88
CA MET A 589 4.31 -19.67 -26.95
C MET A 589 2.79 -19.54 -27.02
N ASP A 590 2.05 -20.63 -26.83
CA ASP A 590 0.59 -20.63 -26.77
C ASP A 590 0.04 -19.87 -25.55
N LEU A 591 0.66 -20.07 -24.38
CA LEU A 591 0.32 -19.31 -23.18
C LEU A 591 0.58 -17.81 -23.35
N LYS A 592 1.70 -17.44 -23.98
CA LYS A 592 2.01 -16.04 -24.31
C LYS A 592 1.05 -15.45 -25.34
N ALA A 593 0.61 -16.21 -26.32
CA ALA A 593 -0.42 -15.78 -27.26
C ALA A 593 -1.76 -15.50 -26.54
N THR A 594 -2.14 -16.33 -25.57
CA THR A 594 -3.33 -16.14 -24.75
C THR A 594 -3.20 -14.86 -23.88
N ILE A 595 -2.05 -14.64 -23.25
CA ILE A 595 -1.77 -13.42 -22.48
C ILE A 595 -1.86 -12.18 -23.38
N LYS A 596 -1.25 -12.22 -24.56
CA LYS A 596 -1.31 -11.13 -25.54
C LYS A 596 -2.76 -10.82 -25.94
N SER A 597 -3.57 -11.82 -26.18
CA SER A 597 -4.99 -11.66 -26.52
C SER A 597 -5.78 -11.00 -25.39
N MET A 598 -5.54 -11.41 -24.13
CA MET A 598 -6.14 -10.73 -22.96
C MET A 598 -5.71 -9.25 -22.85
N LYS A 599 -4.44 -8.95 -23.10
CA LYS A 599 -3.93 -7.55 -23.10
C LYS A 599 -4.60 -6.71 -24.19
N ASP A 600 -4.76 -7.27 -25.40
CA ASP A 600 -5.40 -6.60 -26.52
C ASP A 600 -6.89 -6.36 -26.25
N MET A 601 -7.60 -7.33 -25.67
CA MET A 601 -8.98 -7.16 -25.23
C MET A 601 -9.12 -6.07 -24.17
N LEU A 602 -8.28 -6.06 -23.14
CA LEU A 602 -8.27 -5.00 -22.12
C LEU A 602 -7.92 -3.60 -22.68
N SER A 603 -7.36 -3.57 -23.92
CA SER A 603 -7.05 -2.34 -24.67
C SER A 603 -8.15 -1.92 -25.65
N HIS A 604 -9.34 -2.56 -25.61
CA HIS A 604 -10.44 -2.33 -26.56
C HIS A 604 -10.12 -2.69 -28.03
N LYS A 605 -9.14 -3.54 -28.27
CA LYS A 605 -8.92 -4.13 -29.59
C LYS A 605 -9.79 -5.39 -29.73
N LYS A 606 -10.61 -5.45 -30.78
CA LYS A 606 -11.34 -6.69 -31.10
C LYS A 606 -10.33 -7.75 -31.55
N VAL A 607 -10.09 -8.75 -30.74
CA VAL A 607 -9.28 -9.91 -31.10
C VAL A 607 -10.12 -11.15 -30.86
N VAL A 608 -10.32 -11.94 -31.90
CA VAL A 608 -10.90 -13.29 -31.79
C VAL A 608 -9.74 -14.27 -31.95
N VAL A 609 -9.36 -14.91 -30.85
CA VAL A 609 -8.41 -16.01 -30.90
C VAL A 609 -9.20 -17.29 -30.71
N SER A 610 -9.06 -18.21 -31.68
CA SER A 610 -9.47 -19.59 -31.48
C SER A 610 -8.55 -20.19 -30.41
N HIS A 611 -9.13 -20.75 -29.35
CA HIS A 611 -8.35 -21.49 -28.36
C HIS A 611 -7.64 -22.65 -29.05
N PRO A 612 -6.31 -22.76 -29.04
CA PRO A 612 -5.68 -24.01 -29.45
C PRO A 612 -6.14 -25.07 -28.47
N LYS A 613 -6.70 -26.17 -29.01
CA LYS A 613 -6.88 -27.40 -28.25
C LYS A 613 -5.48 -27.91 -27.98
N LEU A 614 -4.95 -27.64 -26.80
CA LEU A 614 -3.69 -28.20 -26.36
C LEU A 614 -3.85 -29.71 -26.23
N ASP A 615 -3.11 -30.43 -27.04
CA ASP A 615 -2.93 -31.88 -26.83
C ASP A 615 -1.88 -32.04 -25.72
N TYR A 616 -2.36 -32.20 -24.49
CA TYR A 616 -1.57 -32.14 -23.26
C TYR A 616 -0.65 -33.36 -23.02
N ASN A 617 -0.51 -34.24 -24.01
CA ASN A 617 -0.06 -35.59 -23.72
C ASN A 617 1.45 -35.78 -23.56
N GLN A 618 2.33 -34.79 -23.81
CA GLN A 618 3.77 -35.07 -23.78
C GLN A 618 4.68 -33.85 -23.57
N VAL A 619 4.64 -33.13 -22.44
CA VAL A 619 5.62 -32.09 -22.19
C VAL A 619 6.75 -32.56 -21.26
N TYR A 620 6.54 -33.55 -20.42
CA TYR A 620 7.49 -34.04 -19.44
C TYR A 620 7.35 -35.55 -19.16
N ASP A 621 8.47 -36.23 -18.93
CA ASP A 621 8.52 -37.55 -18.31
C ASP A 621 8.09 -37.52 -16.83
N ASP A 622 8.15 -36.37 -16.19
CA ASP A 622 7.70 -36.17 -14.81
C ASP A 622 6.20 -35.77 -14.80
N VAL A 623 5.35 -36.71 -14.40
CA VAL A 623 3.89 -36.57 -14.32
C VAL A 623 3.48 -35.37 -13.47
N TYR A 624 4.26 -35.01 -12.43
CA TYR A 624 3.97 -33.90 -11.53
C TYR A 624 4.18 -32.53 -12.18
N VAL A 625 5.34 -32.32 -12.84
CA VAL A 625 5.63 -31.05 -13.54
C VAL A 625 4.63 -30.86 -14.68
N ASN A 626 4.30 -31.92 -15.38
CA ASN A 626 3.29 -31.93 -16.45
C ASN A 626 1.91 -31.53 -15.91
N GLY A 627 1.49 -32.11 -14.80
CA GLY A 627 0.23 -31.76 -14.13
C GLY A 627 0.17 -30.29 -13.69
N LYS A 628 1.27 -29.72 -13.22
CA LYS A 628 1.38 -28.29 -12.86
C LYS A 628 1.32 -27.37 -14.08
N MET A 629 1.96 -27.74 -15.18
CA MET A 629 1.91 -26.97 -16.44
C MET A 629 0.50 -26.96 -17.04
N ILE A 630 -0.19 -28.13 -17.09
CA ILE A 630 -1.58 -28.23 -17.52
C ILE A 630 -2.48 -27.34 -16.66
N ARG A 631 -2.30 -27.36 -15.34
CA ARG A 631 -3.08 -26.54 -14.42
C ARG A 631 -2.82 -25.04 -14.62
N SER A 632 -1.57 -24.64 -14.86
CA SER A 632 -1.21 -23.26 -15.18
C SER A 632 -1.88 -22.79 -16.47
N ALA A 633 -1.93 -23.65 -17.50
CA ALA A 633 -2.65 -23.39 -18.74
C ALA A 633 -4.16 -23.24 -18.50
N ASP A 634 -4.81 -24.15 -17.74
CA ASP A 634 -6.23 -24.05 -17.36
C ASP A 634 -6.53 -22.74 -16.62
N CYS A 635 -5.65 -22.33 -15.71
CA CYS A 635 -5.81 -21.04 -15.03
C CYS A 635 -5.82 -19.87 -16.02
N LEU A 636 -4.89 -19.82 -16.98
CA LEU A 636 -4.85 -18.76 -17.99
C LEU A 636 -6.07 -18.77 -18.91
N TYR A 637 -6.56 -19.94 -19.33
CA TYR A 637 -7.77 -20.02 -20.15
C TYR A 637 -9.02 -19.55 -19.39
N ARG A 638 -9.15 -19.92 -18.13
CA ARG A 638 -10.25 -19.41 -17.28
C ARG A 638 -10.14 -17.91 -17.02
N MET A 639 -8.91 -17.35 -16.94
CA MET A 639 -8.71 -15.90 -16.88
C MET A 639 -9.15 -15.25 -18.19
N TYR A 640 -8.81 -15.84 -19.33
CA TYR A 640 -9.24 -15.39 -20.65
C TYR A 640 -10.77 -15.33 -20.74
N ASP A 641 -11.47 -16.40 -20.34
CA ASP A 641 -12.93 -16.44 -20.30
C ASP A 641 -13.52 -15.37 -19.40
N CYS A 642 -12.92 -15.12 -18.23
CA CYS A 642 -13.33 -14.03 -17.34
C CYS A 642 -13.20 -12.66 -18.00
N VAL A 643 -12.12 -12.41 -18.74
CA VAL A 643 -11.90 -11.14 -19.46
C VAL A 643 -12.90 -11.00 -20.60
N GLN A 644 -13.05 -12.05 -21.42
CA GLN A 644 -13.89 -12.03 -22.62
C GLN A 644 -15.37 -11.86 -22.29
N THR A 645 -15.88 -12.60 -21.29
CA THR A 645 -17.33 -12.69 -21.03
C THR A 645 -17.85 -11.62 -20.10
N HIS A 646 -17.02 -11.08 -19.19
CA HIS A 646 -17.51 -10.31 -18.06
C HIS A 646 -16.82 -8.99 -17.79
N LEU A 647 -15.63 -8.75 -18.35
CA LEU A 647 -14.85 -7.53 -18.11
C LEU A 647 -14.81 -6.57 -19.30
N LEU A 648 -15.33 -7.01 -20.47
CA LEU A 648 -15.46 -6.17 -21.67
C LEU A 648 -16.85 -5.52 -21.77
N ASN A 649 -17.88 -6.08 -21.15
CA ASN A 649 -19.24 -5.56 -21.04
C ASN A 649 -19.38 -4.75 -19.72
#